data_07592806f4d19c47fda02480e160c7fb
#
_entry.id   07592806f4d19c47fda02480e160c7fb
#
_cell.length_a   1.000
_cell.length_b   1.000
_cell.length_c   1.000
_cell.angle_alpha   90.00
_cell.angle_beta   90.00
_cell.angle_gamma   90.00
#
_symmetry.space_group_name_H-M   'P 1'
#
loop_
_entity.id
_entity.type
_entity.pdbx_description
1 polymer ?
#
loop_
_entity_poly.entity_id
_entity_poly.type
_entity_poly.pdbx_seq_one_letter_code
_entity_poly.pdbx_strand_id
1 'polypeptide(L)'
;MRTGKNSLFTGLIIISLFCCLQNSDAQQYDVTFKSLLQEMTDRTVMTRKPEFPYKALQSSSYNRAAVTPDDPVGWFANGDQGFDLRKETNNGKQESVLMECDGPGVLTRIWTPFFYKDFDNREGPDILIYLDGEEEPSIRTNMIRLLTGESFAPPPFAVYTCRAGDLYLPISFGKSCKVSVEGDSFFYIINYRAYSPEVKVETFQPEFMERYQAVLTQTGKELTDPTPFTKGKKVSFSKSVSSRQTEAIPLPKGTSAIRHMTIKLSAENVPQALRSTVLEIVFDDKSTVWCPLGEFFGNVNAVDPYKTWVREVHPDGTMVCRWIMPYRKSGEIRIHNLSTFSVKLESEIVVSPWKWTDDTYYFHANWWTDEPYMANPVRDMTFVEVKGEGIHVGDNFVVLNPLPWWWGEGDEKIYVDDDFDRRFPSHFGTGTEDYYGWAGGVHPTREDEFSTPFLANIRVGGETRGFTGENPHTRGYNICTRSRSLDAIPFNQRFKLDMEAFNFSSGPDAILQYALTSFWYGSMEAEHNRPPMVEAASGPVPQIEDLEKITQTNNFRIKNAIELEDIYPLLASDGLIRKVQAMDNEKSDSKWSMAKQLSVEAVKVKDYVSFRFGEQYHPKKVLLYLTTSPVSAKLNIYINEKLIAESWDAYSNKIECRELDLGLQQPMNNTFELRVEVAGKNEKSSGYHFGLDCILFKDN
;
A
#
# COMPACT_ATOMS: atom_id res chain seq x y z
N MET A 1 74.39 80.01 28.94
CA MET A 1 74.04 79.61 27.55
C MET A 1 73.59 78.20 27.51
N ARG A 2 72.34 77.99 26.96
CA ARG A 2 71.76 76.76 26.50
C ARG A 2 71.59 75.64 27.55
N THR A 3 70.48 75.51 28.18
CA THR A 3 69.20 74.85 27.90
C THR A 3 69.32 73.37 27.46
N GLY A 4 68.89 72.45 28.28
CA GLY A 4 68.70 71.07 27.99
C GLY A 4 67.50 70.53 28.76
N LYS A 5 66.36 70.24 28.13
CA LYS A 5 65.09 69.76 28.67
C LYS A 5 65.14 68.27 29.03
N ASN A 6 64.77 67.96 30.24
CA ASN A 6 64.41 66.56 30.63
C ASN A 6 63.04 66.21 30.09
N SER A 7 62.93 65.08 29.41
CA SER A 7 61.70 64.46 29.00
C SER A 7 61.52 63.18 29.76
N LEU A 8 60.45 63.11 30.62
CA LEU A 8 59.97 61.90 31.25
C LEU A 8 59.26 60.99 30.20
N PHE A 9 59.68 59.77 30.07
CA PHE A 9 59.01 58.76 29.34
C PHE A 9 58.09 57.99 30.31
N THR A 10 56.77 58.18 30.19
CA THR A 10 55.77 57.40 30.86
C THR A 10 55.46 56.19 29.96
N GLY A 11 55.86 54.97 30.36
CA GLY A 11 55.56 53.75 29.61
C GLY A 11 54.11 53.33 29.85
N LEU A 12 53.34 53.36 28.79
CA LEU A 12 51.99 52.77 28.73
C LEU A 12 52.14 51.26 28.45
N ILE A 13 51.83 50.42 29.42
CA ILE A 13 51.69 48.99 29.22
C ILE A 13 50.31 48.73 28.61
N ILE A 14 50.25 48.42 27.31
CA ILE A 14 49.06 47.92 26.61
C ILE A 14 49.01 46.45 26.86
N ILE A 15 48.10 46.00 27.76
CA ILE A 15 47.67 44.57 27.87
C ILE A 15 46.75 44.33 26.73
N SER A 16 47.24 43.70 25.65
CA SER A 16 46.40 43.15 24.58
C SER A 16 45.76 41.86 25.10
N LEU A 17 44.48 41.95 25.49
CA LEU A 17 43.63 40.79 25.66
C LEU A 17 43.44 40.14 24.26
N PHE A 18 44.18 39.09 23.96
CA PHE A 18 43.84 38.17 22.88
C PHE A 18 42.58 37.40 23.32
N CYS A 19 41.39 37.87 22.91
CA CYS A 19 40.24 37.03 22.86
C CYS A 19 40.49 35.96 21.80
N CYS A 20 40.87 34.77 22.22
CA CYS A 20 40.75 33.59 21.40
C CYS A 20 39.24 33.37 21.15
N LEU A 21 38.73 33.91 20.08
CA LEU A 21 37.55 33.42 19.42
C LEU A 21 37.92 32.00 18.95
N GLN A 22 37.61 30.99 19.77
CA GLN A 22 37.46 29.65 19.26
C GLN A 22 36.32 29.74 18.22
N ASN A 23 36.69 29.82 16.94
CA ASN A 23 35.78 29.36 15.91
C ASN A 23 35.57 27.89 16.21
N SER A 24 34.49 27.54 16.92
CA SER A 24 33.92 26.23 16.83
C SER A 24 33.59 26.09 15.36
N ASP A 25 34.31 25.24 14.65
CA ASP A 25 33.87 24.76 13.34
C ASP A 25 32.46 24.23 13.57
N ALA A 26 31.45 25.00 13.20
CA ALA A 26 30.08 24.56 13.30
C ALA A 26 30.00 23.30 12.40
N GLN A 27 29.83 22.16 12.98
CA GLN A 27 29.72 20.91 12.25
C GLN A 27 28.63 21.09 11.20
N GLN A 28 28.99 21.04 9.94
CA GLN A 28 28.04 21.18 8.84
C GLN A 28 27.33 19.87 8.67
N TYR A 29 26.02 19.84 8.94
CA TYR A 29 25.15 18.71 8.70
C TYR A 29 24.55 18.80 7.31
N ASP A 30 24.38 17.63 6.68
CA ASP A 30 23.68 17.45 5.39
C ASP A 30 22.17 17.44 5.61
N VAL A 31 21.71 16.77 6.67
CA VAL A 31 20.32 16.67 7.08
C VAL A 31 20.14 17.24 8.49
N THR A 32 19.24 18.20 8.63
CA THR A 32 18.90 18.86 9.90
C THR A 32 17.42 18.74 10.21
N PHE A 33 17.03 18.89 11.48
CA PHE A 33 15.61 18.95 11.85
C PHE A 33 14.85 20.02 11.04
N LYS A 34 15.47 21.19 10.83
CA LYS A 34 14.87 22.26 10.01
C LYS A 34 14.68 21.83 8.55
N SER A 35 15.68 21.20 7.93
CA SER A 35 15.58 20.78 6.54
C SER A 35 14.52 19.68 6.35
N LEU A 36 14.38 18.77 7.31
CA LEU A 36 13.32 17.74 7.32
C LEU A 36 11.93 18.36 7.39
N LEU A 37 11.71 19.36 8.26
CA LEU A 37 10.43 20.08 8.32
C LEU A 37 10.09 20.77 7.00
N GLN A 38 11.08 21.34 6.32
CA GLN A 38 10.89 21.97 5.02
C GLN A 38 10.62 20.94 3.93
N GLU A 39 11.31 19.80 3.96
CA GLU A 39 11.11 18.70 3.04
C GLU A 39 9.67 18.14 3.12
N MET A 40 9.06 18.06 4.31
CA MET A 40 7.71 17.55 4.49
C MET A 40 6.67 18.20 3.57
N THR A 41 6.88 19.46 3.18
CA THR A 41 5.94 20.23 2.36
C THR A 41 6.49 20.59 0.97
N ASP A 42 7.74 20.23 0.68
CA ASP A 42 8.33 20.43 -0.63
C ASP A 42 8.02 19.26 -1.57
N ARG A 43 6.92 19.38 -2.34
CA ARG A 43 6.51 18.38 -3.32
C ARG A 43 7.54 18.18 -4.45
N THR A 44 8.56 19.06 -4.57
CA THR A 44 9.57 18.93 -5.62
C THR A 44 10.59 17.84 -5.33
N VAL A 45 10.81 17.49 -4.05
CA VAL A 45 11.80 16.47 -3.67
C VAL A 45 11.42 15.07 -4.19
N MET A 46 10.12 14.78 -4.31
CA MET A 46 9.62 13.49 -4.80
C MET A 46 9.77 13.33 -6.32
N THR A 47 10.00 14.42 -7.05
CA THR A 47 10.12 14.41 -8.51
C THR A 47 11.51 14.02 -9.01
N ARG A 48 12.40 13.62 -8.13
CA ARG A 48 13.79 13.32 -8.45
C ARG A 48 14.39 12.33 -7.45
N LYS A 49 15.49 11.74 -7.85
CA LYS A 49 16.31 10.91 -6.96
C LYS A 49 16.68 11.67 -5.69
N PRO A 50 16.60 11.05 -4.51
CA PRO A 50 16.97 11.68 -3.25
C PRO A 50 18.39 12.23 -3.29
N GLU A 51 18.58 13.49 -2.88
CA GLU A 51 19.90 14.14 -2.81
C GLU A 51 20.84 13.39 -1.86
N PHE A 52 20.32 12.96 -0.72
CA PHE A 52 21.00 12.10 0.24
C PHE A 52 20.37 10.70 0.18
N PRO A 53 21.09 9.70 -0.34
CA PRO A 53 20.54 8.34 -0.50
C PRO A 53 20.14 7.74 0.84
N TYR A 54 18.97 7.12 0.88
CA TYR A 54 18.46 6.39 2.05
C TYR A 54 17.67 5.15 1.63
N LYS A 55 17.59 4.20 2.55
CA LYS A 55 16.59 3.11 2.50
C LYS A 55 15.41 3.48 3.40
N ALA A 56 14.19 3.36 2.88
CA ALA A 56 13.00 3.41 3.71
C ALA A 56 12.78 2.01 4.30
N LEU A 57 12.59 1.94 5.60
CA LEU A 57 12.51 0.70 6.37
C LEU A 57 11.35 0.76 7.38
N GLN A 58 10.92 -0.41 7.85
CA GLN A 58 9.85 -0.54 8.84
C GLN A 58 10.23 -1.54 9.93
N SER A 59 9.90 -1.21 11.18
CA SER A 59 9.78 -2.16 12.27
C SER A 59 8.32 -2.20 12.70
N SER A 60 7.76 -3.40 12.85
CA SER A 60 6.37 -3.58 13.25
C SER A 60 6.21 -4.81 14.12
N SER A 61 5.05 -4.96 14.71
CA SER A 61 4.69 -6.11 15.52
C SER A 61 4.14 -7.28 14.71
N TYR A 62 4.41 -7.38 13.39
CA TYR A 62 3.93 -8.49 12.57
C TYR A 62 4.20 -9.85 13.21
N ASN A 63 3.35 -10.83 12.97
CA ASN A 63 3.49 -12.17 13.56
C ASN A 63 4.78 -12.85 13.10
N ARG A 64 5.66 -13.21 14.04
CA ARG A 64 6.99 -13.81 13.75
C ARG A 64 6.93 -15.24 13.20
N ALA A 65 5.74 -15.83 13.06
CA ALA A 65 5.55 -17.05 12.28
C ALA A 65 5.74 -16.82 10.77
N ALA A 66 5.55 -15.58 10.30
CA ALA A 66 5.83 -15.17 8.92
C ALA A 66 7.34 -15.10 8.66
N VAL A 67 7.91 -16.21 8.21
CA VAL A 67 9.36 -16.36 7.94
C VAL A 67 9.65 -16.47 6.45
N THR A 68 8.80 -17.15 5.71
CA THR A 68 8.99 -17.40 4.27
C THR A 68 7.66 -17.60 3.55
N PRO A 69 7.50 -17.09 2.32
CA PRO A 69 6.31 -17.35 1.53
C PRO A 69 6.13 -18.82 1.11
N ASP A 70 7.13 -19.68 1.35
CA ASP A 70 7.03 -21.13 1.12
C ASP A 70 6.24 -21.85 2.21
N ASP A 71 6.00 -21.20 3.35
CA ASP A 71 5.07 -21.64 4.40
C ASP A 71 3.85 -20.70 4.46
N PRO A 72 2.80 -20.97 3.69
CA PRO A 72 1.65 -20.07 3.63
C PRO A 72 0.89 -19.96 4.95
N VAL A 73 0.96 -20.95 5.83
CA VAL A 73 0.29 -20.91 7.14
C VAL A 73 0.99 -19.89 8.04
N GLY A 74 2.33 -19.92 8.09
CA GLY A 74 3.11 -18.92 8.80
C GLY A 74 3.10 -17.56 8.11
N TRP A 75 3.19 -17.56 6.77
CA TRP A 75 3.27 -16.33 5.99
C TRP A 75 2.06 -15.41 6.13
N PHE A 76 0.87 -15.98 6.27
CA PHE A 76 -0.40 -15.28 6.47
C PHE A 76 -0.92 -15.43 7.92
N ALA A 77 -0.02 -15.65 8.87
CA ALA A 77 -0.42 -15.74 10.27
C ALA A 77 -0.85 -14.37 10.79
N ASN A 78 -2.07 -14.26 11.27
CA ASN A 78 -2.64 -13.08 11.92
C ASN A 78 -2.37 -13.11 13.44
N GLY A 79 -2.71 -12.05 14.14
CA GLY A 79 -2.52 -11.90 15.58
C GLY A 79 -1.20 -11.24 15.93
N ASP A 80 -0.94 -10.10 15.35
CA ASP A 80 0.33 -9.35 15.29
C ASP A 80 0.67 -8.57 16.57
N GLN A 81 -0.07 -8.74 17.63
CA GLN A 81 0.15 -8.02 18.88
C GLN A 81 1.29 -8.63 19.72
N GLY A 82 2.08 -7.79 20.35
CA GLY A 82 3.04 -8.20 21.36
C GLY A 82 4.35 -8.78 20.83
N PHE A 83 4.62 -8.66 19.53
CA PHE A 83 5.89 -9.09 18.93
C PHE A 83 6.93 -7.96 18.97
N ASP A 84 7.50 -7.73 20.13
CA ASP A 84 8.68 -6.87 20.29
C ASP A 84 9.97 -7.55 19.77
N LEU A 85 11.04 -6.78 19.60
CA LEU A 85 12.35 -7.31 19.22
C LEU A 85 12.97 -8.09 20.40
N ARG A 86 12.81 -7.58 21.62
CA ARG A 86 13.26 -8.17 22.88
C ARG A 86 12.74 -7.37 24.06
N LYS A 87 12.87 -7.95 25.25
CA LYS A 87 12.61 -7.25 26.52
C LYS A 87 13.91 -6.93 27.24
N GLU A 88 14.00 -5.74 27.80
CA GLU A 88 15.14 -5.24 28.57
C GLU A 88 14.68 -4.78 29.98
N THR A 89 15.60 -4.68 30.90
CA THR A 89 15.34 -4.07 32.21
C THR A 89 16.25 -2.87 32.38
N ASN A 90 15.67 -1.67 32.36
CA ASN A 90 16.38 -0.41 32.52
C ASN A 90 15.87 0.29 33.79
N ASN A 91 16.81 0.67 34.68
CA ASN A 91 16.48 1.35 35.95
C ASN A 91 15.38 0.63 36.77
N GLY A 92 15.36 -0.73 36.74
CA GLY A 92 14.38 -1.57 37.44
C GLY A 92 12.99 -1.65 36.79
N LYS A 93 12.78 -1.05 35.62
CA LYS A 93 11.57 -1.16 34.81
C LYS A 93 11.81 -2.04 33.60
N GLN A 94 10.81 -2.85 33.28
CA GLN A 94 10.82 -3.63 32.05
C GLN A 94 10.43 -2.75 30.86
N GLU A 95 11.18 -2.88 29.78
CA GLU A 95 10.93 -2.24 28.49
C GLU A 95 10.82 -3.29 27.40
N SER A 96 9.85 -3.13 26.49
CA SER A 96 9.76 -3.86 25.23
C SER A 96 10.39 -3.02 24.13
N VAL A 97 11.47 -3.51 23.51
CA VAL A 97 12.15 -2.83 22.40
C VAL A 97 11.37 -3.08 21.11
N LEU A 98 10.85 -1.99 20.54
CA LEU A 98 10.01 -2.03 19.34
C LEU A 98 10.83 -1.87 18.04
N MET A 99 11.90 -1.07 18.10
CA MET A 99 12.76 -0.78 16.96
C MET A 99 14.16 -0.46 17.45
N GLU A 100 15.15 -0.92 16.71
CA GLU A 100 16.56 -0.56 16.92
C GLU A 100 17.30 -0.59 15.59
N CYS A 101 18.08 0.45 15.31
CA CYS A 101 18.91 0.50 14.12
C CYS A 101 20.16 1.35 14.34
N ASP A 102 21.20 1.02 13.57
CA ASP A 102 22.33 1.89 13.36
C ASP A 102 21.95 3.07 12.45
N GLY A 103 22.60 4.22 12.67
CA GLY A 103 22.41 5.43 11.89
C GLY A 103 23.54 5.71 10.90
N PRO A 104 23.48 6.87 10.25
CA PRO A 104 22.55 7.99 10.48
C PRO A 104 21.14 7.70 9.94
N GLY A 105 20.12 8.30 10.56
CA GLY A 105 18.74 8.06 10.16
C GLY A 105 17.72 9.05 10.71
N VAL A 106 16.43 8.79 10.39
CA VAL A 106 15.28 9.60 10.84
C VAL A 106 14.07 8.69 11.04
N LEU A 107 13.42 8.73 12.20
CA LEU A 107 12.06 8.22 12.36
C LEU A 107 11.11 9.12 11.58
N THR A 108 10.28 8.54 10.73
CA THR A 108 9.38 9.28 9.83
C THR A 108 7.90 9.07 10.12
N ARG A 109 7.55 7.94 10.76
CA ARG A 109 6.20 7.67 11.26
C ARG A 109 6.26 6.69 12.42
N ILE A 110 5.42 6.91 13.44
CA ILE A 110 5.10 5.92 14.48
C ILE A 110 3.57 5.84 14.56
N TRP A 111 3.04 4.63 14.45
CA TRP A 111 1.62 4.33 14.61
C TRP A 111 1.42 3.27 15.69
N THR A 112 0.34 3.41 16.49
CA THR A 112 -0.16 2.36 17.38
C THR A 112 -1.66 2.58 17.65
N PRO A 113 -2.46 1.50 17.85
CA PRO A 113 -3.85 1.60 18.25
C PRO A 113 -3.98 1.80 19.77
N PHE A 114 -5.15 2.24 20.22
CA PHE A 114 -5.43 2.58 21.61
C PHE A 114 -6.53 1.71 22.22
N PHE A 115 -6.37 0.39 22.20
CA PHE A 115 -7.29 -0.54 22.88
C PHE A 115 -6.99 -0.72 24.38
N TYR A 116 -6.45 0.33 25.02
CA TYR A 116 -6.21 0.33 26.44
C TYR A 116 -7.49 0.58 27.24
N LYS A 117 -7.54 0.08 28.47
CA LYS A 117 -8.74 0.08 29.31
C LYS A 117 -9.33 1.47 29.60
N ASP A 118 -8.53 2.53 29.51
CA ASP A 118 -8.91 3.91 29.81
C ASP A 118 -8.65 4.84 28.62
N PHE A 119 -9.14 4.45 27.44
CA PHE A 119 -9.05 5.22 26.21
C PHE A 119 -9.44 6.70 26.36
N ASP A 120 -10.51 6.96 27.10
CA ASP A 120 -11.01 8.33 27.36
C ASP A 120 -10.04 9.17 28.20
N ASN A 121 -9.20 8.56 29.01
CA ASN A 121 -8.23 9.22 29.89
C ASN A 121 -6.89 9.53 29.22
N ARG A 122 -6.65 9.04 27.99
CA ARG A 122 -5.35 9.17 27.32
C ARG A 122 -4.18 8.64 28.15
N GLU A 123 -4.44 7.65 28.98
CA GLU A 123 -3.42 6.99 29.79
C GLU A 123 -2.91 5.73 29.08
N GLY A 124 -1.59 5.59 29.02
CA GLY A 124 -0.90 4.48 28.39
C GLY A 124 0.54 4.42 28.89
N PRO A 125 1.33 3.43 28.42
CA PRO A 125 2.73 3.31 28.78
C PRO A 125 3.54 4.51 28.28
N ASP A 126 4.67 4.77 28.91
CA ASP A 126 5.66 5.68 28.37
C ASP A 126 6.35 5.06 27.16
N ILE A 127 6.49 5.82 26.08
CA ILE A 127 7.40 5.54 24.98
C ILE A 127 8.75 6.20 25.27
N LEU A 128 9.83 5.48 25.02
CA LEU A 128 11.20 5.89 25.25
C LEU A 128 11.97 5.82 23.93
N ILE A 129 12.62 6.93 23.55
CA ILE A 129 13.43 7.00 22.35
C ILE A 129 14.85 7.38 22.76
N TYR A 130 15.78 6.45 22.52
CA TYR A 130 17.19 6.60 22.80
C TYR A 130 17.91 6.95 21.50
N LEU A 131 18.66 8.04 21.49
CA LEU A 131 19.40 8.51 20.32
C LEU A 131 20.91 8.40 20.56
N ASP A 132 21.63 8.00 19.53
CA ASP A 132 23.08 7.96 19.45
C ASP A 132 23.81 7.15 20.53
N GLY A 133 23.11 6.15 21.11
CA GLY A 133 23.67 5.26 22.13
C GLY A 133 23.70 5.84 23.55
N GLU A 134 22.89 6.87 23.82
CA GLU A 134 22.74 7.41 25.17
C GLU A 134 22.08 6.37 26.11
N GLU A 135 22.53 6.32 27.38
CA GLU A 135 21.99 5.42 28.39
C GLU A 135 20.60 5.84 28.86
N GLU A 136 20.34 7.15 28.91
CA GLU A 136 19.03 7.71 29.25
C GLU A 136 18.27 8.07 27.95
N PRO A 137 16.94 7.90 27.92
CA PRO A 137 16.18 8.22 26.71
C PRO A 137 16.18 9.73 26.46
N SER A 138 16.51 10.13 25.23
CA SER A 138 16.43 11.52 24.76
C SER A 138 14.98 12.04 24.78
N ILE A 139 14.01 11.11 24.61
CA ILE A 139 12.56 11.39 24.70
C ILE A 139 11.92 10.33 25.58
N ARG A 140 11.19 10.78 26.60
CA ARG A 140 10.32 9.94 27.44
C ARG A 140 9.00 10.66 27.67
N THR A 141 7.91 10.07 27.22
CA THR A 141 6.57 10.66 27.36
C THR A 141 5.49 9.59 27.24
N ASN A 142 4.29 9.90 27.74
CA ASN A 142 3.13 9.04 27.52
C ASN A 142 2.88 8.83 26.02
N MET A 143 2.87 7.58 25.57
CA MET A 143 2.78 7.21 24.15
C MET A 143 1.50 7.70 23.51
N ILE A 144 0.35 7.54 24.18
CA ILE A 144 -0.96 7.97 23.64
C ILE A 144 -0.97 9.49 23.43
N ARG A 145 -0.52 10.25 24.41
CA ARG A 145 -0.48 11.73 24.31
C ARG A 145 0.49 12.19 23.23
N LEU A 146 1.62 11.51 23.06
CA LEU A 146 2.55 11.83 21.97
C LEU A 146 1.88 11.65 20.62
N LEU A 147 1.27 10.49 20.39
CA LEU A 147 0.75 10.11 19.07
C LEU A 147 -0.59 10.79 18.73
N THR A 148 -1.29 11.36 19.72
CA THR A 148 -2.53 12.13 19.51
C THR A 148 -2.33 13.64 19.43
N GLY A 149 -1.09 14.11 19.57
CA GLY A 149 -0.78 15.55 19.50
C GLY A 149 -0.97 16.30 20.80
N GLU A 150 -1.10 15.61 21.93
CA GLU A 150 -1.31 16.17 23.26
C GLU A 150 0.00 16.27 24.09
N SER A 151 1.16 16.01 23.45
CA SER A 151 2.51 16.13 24.03
C SER A 151 3.31 17.20 23.27
N PHE A 152 4.63 17.04 23.15
CA PHE A 152 5.50 18.03 22.48
C PHE A 152 5.33 18.11 20.96
N ALA A 153 4.77 17.08 20.31
CA ALA A 153 4.49 17.06 18.88
C ALA A 153 3.03 17.46 18.61
N PRO A 154 2.74 18.74 18.28
CA PRO A 154 1.36 19.19 18.07
C PRO A 154 0.79 18.74 16.71
N PRO A 155 -0.53 18.74 16.52
CA PRO A 155 -1.12 18.57 15.20
C PRO A 155 -0.58 19.60 14.19
N PRO A 156 -0.35 19.21 12.92
CA PRO A 156 -0.65 17.94 12.30
C PRO A 156 0.53 16.94 12.34
N PHE A 157 1.59 17.19 13.12
CA PHE A 157 2.75 16.32 13.24
C PHE A 157 2.47 15.07 14.07
N ALA A 158 1.49 15.12 14.93
CA ALA A 158 0.90 13.97 15.59
C ALA A 158 -0.62 14.13 15.59
N VAL A 159 -1.35 13.08 15.24
CA VAL A 159 -2.79 13.15 15.03
C VAL A 159 -3.50 11.90 15.53
N TYR A 160 -4.64 12.10 16.15
CA TYR A 160 -5.61 11.05 16.42
C TYR A 160 -6.36 10.68 15.14
N THR A 161 -6.41 9.39 14.80
CA THR A 161 -6.96 8.85 13.57
C THR A 161 -7.97 7.74 13.82
N CYS A 162 -8.94 7.97 14.68
CA CYS A 162 -9.91 6.97 15.10
C CYS A 162 -9.29 5.75 15.79
N ARG A 163 -9.35 5.70 17.11
CA ARG A 163 -8.81 4.65 18.00
C ARG A 163 -7.31 4.33 17.80
N ALA A 164 -6.59 5.19 17.06
CA ALA A 164 -5.16 5.08 16.84
C ALA A 164 -4.51 6.47 16.83
N GLY A 165 -3.20 6.52 16.85
CA GLY A 165 -2.42 7.74 16.70
C GLY A 165 -1.24 7.57 15.79
N ASP A 166 -0.95 8.64 15.06
CA ASP A 166 0.15 8.73 14.12
C ASP A 166 1.06 9.90 14.47
N LEU A 167 2.35 9.64 14.62
CA LEU A 167 3.40 10.65 14.76
C LEU A 167 4.15 10.75 13.43
N TYR A 168 4.16 11.94 12.83
CA TYR A 168 4.93 12.28 11.62
C TYR A 168 6.03 13.32 11.90
N LEU A 169 6.19 13.77 13.15
CA LEU A 169 7.32 14.63 13.50
C LEU A 169 8.64 13.89 13.25
N PRO A 170 9.56 14.41 12.42
CA PRO A 170 10.82 13.73 12.18
C PRO A 170 11.70 13.73 13.43
N ILE A 171 12.19 12.55 13.84
CA ILE A 171 13.15 12.42 14.94
C ILE A 171 14.44 11.85 14.35
N SER A 172 15.43 12.72 14.14
CA SER A 172 16.68 12.40 13.49
C SER A 172 17.75 11.93 14.48
N PHE A 173 18.68 11.08 14.01
CA PHE A 173 19.78 10.54 14.80
C PHE A 173 21.04 10.40 13.93
N GLY A 174 22.20 10.69 14.53
CA GLY A 174 23.48 10.65 13.85
C GLY A 174 24.16 9.30 13.84
N LYS A 175 23.92 8.45 14.87
CA LYS A 175 24.64 7.18 15.08
C LYS A 175 23.72 6.00 15.25
N SER A 176 22.68 6.10 16.08
CA SER A 176 21.76 5.00 16.34
C SER A 176 20.44 5.49 16.93
N CYS A 177 19.39 4.67 16.79
CA CYS A 177 18.10 4.91 17.42
C CYS A 177 17.55 3.61 17.97
N LYS A 178 17.05 3.67 19.22
CA LYS A 178 16.27 2.61 19.84
C LYS A 178 14.95 3.20 20.33
N VAL A 179 13.83 2.55 19.97
CA VAL A 179 12.49 2.89 20.46
C VAL A 179 11.98 1.74 21.31
N SER A 180 11.58 2.04 22.53
CA SER A 180 10.98 1.08 23.45
C SER A 180 9.72 1.64 24.13
N VAL A 181 8.96 0.76 24.77
CA VAL A 181 7.78 1.10 25.57
C VAL A 181 7.89 0.45 26.94
N GLU A 182 7.49 1.15 28.01
CA GLU A 182 7.44 0.56 29.35
C GLU A 182 6.40 -0.56 29.43
N GLY A 183 6.79 -1.72 29.93
CA GLY A 183 5.94 -2.91 30.04
C GLY A 183 5.84 -3.73 28.76
N ASP A 184 4.66 -4.26 28.50
CA ASP A 184 4.42 -5.10 27.33
C ASP A 184 4.11 -4.27 26.09
N SER A 185 4.59 -4.73 24.92
CA SER A 185 4.26 -4.15 23.63
C SER A 185 2.84 -4.55 23.17
N PHE A 186 2.30 -3.79 22.22
CA PHE A 186 1.03 -4.05 21.58
C PHE A 186 1.23 -4.04 20.04
N PHE A 187 0.23 -3.68 19.24
CA PHE A 187 0.44 -3.41 17.81
C PHE A 187 1.26 -2.13 17.63
N TYR A 188 2.20 -2.12 16.71
CA TYR A 188 2.95 -0.92 16.34
C TYR A 188 3.50 -1.00 14.92
N ILE A 189 3.63 0.16 14.27
CA ILE A 189 4.37 0.34 13.02
C ILE A 189 5.29 1.56 13.18
N ILE A 190 6.58 1.37 12.97
CA ILE A 190 7.60 2.42 13.00
C ILE A 190 8.30 2.46 11.66
N ASN A 191 8.10 3.54 10.89
CA ASN A 191 8.79 3.77 9.63
C ASN A 191 9.98 4.71 9.86
N TYR A 192 11.10 4.43 9.19
CA TYR A 192 12.31 5.22 9.31
C TYR A 192 13.15 5.23 8.03
N ARG A 193 13.97 6.27 7.87
CA ARG A 193 15.02 6.34 6.84
C ARG A 193 16.34 5.92 7.47
N ALA A 194 17.07 5.01 6.81
CA ALA A 194 18.47 4.74 7.07
C ALA A 194 19.30 5.38 5.94
N TYR A 195 20.04 6.44 6.24
CA TYR A 195 20.92 7.11 5.28
C TYR A 195 22.22 6.34 5.08
N SER A 196 22.90 6.60 3.97
CA SER A 196 24.28 6.13 3.76
C SER A 196 25.21 6.68 4.85
N PRO A 197 26.21 5.91 5.28
CA PRO A 197 27.07 6.27 6.45
C PRO A 197 27.83 7.59 6.32
N GLU A 198 28.02 8.09 5.09
CA GLU A 198 28.70 9.38 4.81
C GLU A 198 27.81 10.58 5.05
N VAL A 199 26.49 10.42 5.13
CA VAL A 199 25.54 11.51 5.34
C VAL A 199 25.58 11.95 6.81
N LYS A 200 25.81 13.24 7.02
CA LYS A 200 25.86 13.82 8.36
C LYS A 200 24.47 14.28 8.79
N VAL A 201 23.87 13.59 9.73
CA VAL A 201 22.54 13.91 10.25
C VAL A 201 22.65 14.58 11.62
N GLU A 202 21.97 15.72 11.79
CA GLU A 202 21.83 16.41 13.07
C GLU A 202 20.91 15.60 13.99
N THR A 203 21.38 15.18 15.16
CA THR A 203 20.56 14.44 16.12
C THR A 203 19.50 15.34 16.74
N PHE A 204 18.26 14.89 16.74
CA PHE A 204 17.13 15.62 17.32
C PHE A 204 17.37 15.96 18.79
N GLN A 205 17.03 17.18 19.16
CA GLN A 205 17.03 17.66 20.54
C GLN A 205 15.65 18.26 20.86
N PRO A 206 15.07 18.00 22.05
CA PRO A 206 13.76 18.53 22.42
C PRO A 206 13.65 20.06 22.29
N GLU A 207 14.75 20.79 22.48
CA GLU A 207 14.82 22.24 22.35
C GLU A 207 14.63 22.74 20.92
N PHE A 208 14.71 21.86 19.91
CA PHE A 208 14.43 22.19 18.52
C PHE A 208 12.96 22.57 18.32
N MET A 209 12.06 22.04 19.13
CA MET A 209 10.64 22.41 19.08
C MET A 209 10.43 23.91 19.34
N GLU A 210 11.16 24.50 20.27
CA GLU A 210 11.14 25.94 20.52
C GLU A 210 12.00 26.69 19.49
N ARG A 211 13.22 26.23 19.24
CA ARG A 211 14.16 26.87 18.30
C ARG A 211 13.58 27.04 16.91
N TYR A 212 12.85 26.06 16.41
CA TYR A 212 12.27 26.05 15.04
C TYR A 212 10.75 26.22 15.02
N GLN A 213 10.15 26.79 16.07
CA GLN A 213 8.69 26.99 16.18
C GLN A 213 8.06 27.69 14.97
N ALA A 214 8.75 28.68 14.40
CA ALA A 214 8.24 29.38 13.21
C ALA A 214 8.19 28.47 11.98
N VAL A 215 9.17 27.57 11.81
CA VAL A 215 9.20 26.59 10.72
C VAL A 215 8.14 25.53 10.95
N LEU A 216 8.01 25.00 12.17
CA LEU A 216 6.94 24.07 12.55
C LEU A 216 5.56 24.64 12.24
N THR A 217 5.29 25.88 12.66
CA THR A 217 4.02 26.56 12.40
C THR A 217 3.73 26.67 10.90
N GLN A 218 4.74 27.09 10.11
CA GLN A 218 4.59 27.22 8.65
C GLN A 218 4.38 25.86 7.97
N THR A 219 5.15 24.84 8.36
CA THR A 219 5.02 23.48 7.83
C THR A 219 3.63 22.89 8.18
N GLY A 220 3.21 23.01 9.44
CA GLY A 220 1.90 22.55 9.88
C GLY A 220 0.76 23.21 9.12
N LYS A 221 0.86 24.51 8.88
CA LYS A 221 -0.12 25.25 8.06
C LYS A 221 -0.17 24.73 6.62
N GLU A 222 0.98 24.57 5.97
CA GLU A 222 1.04 24.09 4.58
C GLU A 222 0.58 22.63 4.45
N LEU A 223 0.76 21.80 5.47
CA LEU A 223 0.22 20.44 5.51
C LEU A 223 -1.30 20.41 5.61
N THR A 224 -1.89 21.25 6.46
CA THR A 224 -3.34 21.26 6.71
C THR A 224 -4.13 22.09 5.72
N ASP A 225 -3.51 23.17 5.21
CA ASP A 225 -4.11 24.09 4.24
C ASP A 225 -3.12 24.41 3.12
N PRO A 226 -2.90 23.44 2.19
CA PRO A 226 -1.90 23.57 1.15
C PRO A 226 -2.16 24.77 0.24
N THR A 227 -1.20 25.66 0.13
CA THR A 227 -1.28 26.85 -0.71
C THR A 227 -1.39 26.46 -2.19
N PRO A 228 -2.44 26.87 -2.93
CA PRO A 228 -2.56 26.60 -4.35
C PRO A 228 -1.42 27.22 -5.14
N PHE A 229 -0.81 26.47 -6.04
CA PHE A 229 0.19 27.01 -6.93
C PHE A 229 -0.49 27.79 -8.07
N THR A 230 -0.24 29.10 -8.16
CA THR A 230 -0.89 29.99 -9.13
C THR A 230 0.07 30.58 -10.18
N LYS A 231 1.39 30.41 -9.98
CA LYS A 231 2.41 30.95 -10.86
C LYS A 231 2.66 30.04 -12.06
N GLY A 232 2.09 30.36 -13.24
CA GLY A 232 2.29 29.55 -14.43
C GLY A 232 1.26 29.84 -15.52
N LYS A 233 1.36 29.08 -16.62
CA LYS A 233 0.38 29.12 -17.70
C LYS A 233 -0.83 28.26 -17.27
N LYS A 234 -2.00 28.86 -17.34
CA LYS A 234 -3.26 28.14 -17.12
C LYS A 234 -3.71 27.48 -18.42
N VAL A 235 -4.00 26.21 -18.35
CA VAL A 235 -4.69 25.45 -19.40
C VAL A 235 -6.06 25.10 -18.84
N SER A 236 -7.09 25.80 -19.31
CA SER A 236 -8.46 25.61 -18.85
C SER A 236 -9.31 25.00 -19.96
N PHE A 237 -10.19 24.09 -19.61
CA PHE A 237 -11.17 23.55 -20.53
C PHE A 237 -12.51 23.33 -19.85
N SER A 238 -13.58 23.49 -20.63
CA SER A 238 -14.92 23.08 -20.24
C SER A 238 -15.52 22.36 -21.45
N LYS A 239 -15.64 21.04 -21.35
CA LYS A 239 -15.97 20.16 -22.48
C LYS A 239 -17.02 19.14 -22.08
N SER A 240 -17.91 18.83 -23.04
CA SER A 240 -18.75 17.64 -22.97
C SER A 240 -18.12 16.57 -23.87
N VAL A 241 -17.66 15.48 -23.24
CA VAL A 241 -17.08 14.33 -23.93
C VAL A 241 -18.21 13.35 -24.20
N SER A 242 -18.52 13.13 -25.48
CA SER A 242 -19.59 12.21 -25.88
C SER A 242 -19.24 10.76 -25.52
N SER A 243 -20.29 9.93 -25.46
CA SER A 243 -20.13 8.47 -25.26
C SER A 243 -19.06 7.87 -26.17
N ARG A 244 -18.16 7.09 -25.61
CA ARG A 244 -17.09 6.36 -26.32
C ARG A 244 -16.12 7.25 -27.09
N GLN A 245 -15.99 8.52 -26.68
CA GLN A 245 -15.05 9.47 -27.27
C GLN A 245 -13.92 9.82 -26.34
N THR A 246 -12.84 10.32 -26.94
CA THR A 246 -11.67 10.83 -26.22
C THR A 246 -11.47 12.30 -26.55
N GLU A 247 -11.23 13.12 -25.55
CA GLU A 247 -10.82 14.52 -25.69
C GLU A 247 -9.35 14.65 -25.28
N ALA A 248 -8.54 15.21 -26.16
CA ALA A 248 -7.12 15.45 -25.93
C ALA A 248 -6.86 16.92 -25.63
N ILE A 249 -6.15 17.21 -24.58
CA ILE A 249 -5.80 18.56 -24.09
C ILE A 249 -4.27 18.68 -24.09
N PRO A 250 -3.70 19.36 -25.10
CA PRO A 250 -2.25 19.54 -25.16
C PRO A 250 -1.76 20.52 -24.07
N LEU A 251 -0.66 20.18 -23.41
CA LEU A 251 0.04 21.03 -22.49
C LEU A 251 1.10 21.90 -23.22
N PRO A 252 1.63 22.96 -22.58
CA PRO A 252 2.71 23.75 -23.12
C PRO A 252 3.91 22.89 -23.51
N LYS A 253 4.46 23.10 -24.71
CA LYS A 253 5.66 22.40 -25.17
C LYS A 253 6.93 22.92 -24.45
N GLY A 254 7.92 22.05 -24.35
CA GLY A 254 9.20 22.31 -23.69
C GLY A 254 9.19 21.83 -22.23
N THR A 255 10.35 21.94 -21.61
CA THR A 255 10.57 21.44 -20.26
C THR A 255 9.71 22.17 -19.24
N SER A 256 8.75 21.50 -18.69
CA SER A 256 7.70 22.07 -17.81
C SER A 256 7.20 21.03 -16.81
N ALA A 257 6.36 21.48 -15.88
CA ALA A 257 5.67 20.60 -14.95
C ALA A 257 4.22 21.06 -14.71
N ILE A 258 3.27 20.12 -14.64
CA ILE A 258 1.98 20.38 -14.00
C ILE A 258 2.27 20.65 -12.51
N ARG A 259 1.71 21.75 -11.98
CA ARG A 259 1.93 22.18 -10.59
C ARG A 259 0.65 22.11 -9.75
N HIS A 260 -0.48 22.16 -10.43
CA HIS A 260 -1.80 22.15 -9.82
C HIS A 260 -2.83 21.78 -10.89
N MET A 261 -3.78 20.94 -10.51
CA MET A 261 -4.86 20.52 -11.41
C MET A 261 -6.16 20.46 -10.61
N THR A 262 -7.21 21.10 -11.16
CA THR A 262 -8.57 20.94 -10.68
C THR A 262 -9.41 20.30 -11.76
N ILE A 263 -10.27 19.38 -11.40
CA ILE A 263 -11.23 18.74 -12.31
C ILE A 263 -12.59 18.66 -11.60
N LYS A 264 -13.65 19.01 -12.31
CA LYS A 264 -15.02 18.81 -11.89
C LYS A 264 -15.77 18.02 -12.95
N LEU A 265 -16.39 16.91 -12.52
CA LEU A 265 -17.14 16.01 -13.37
C LEU A 265 -18.65 16.20 -13.13
N SER A 266 -19.44 16.24 -14.19
CA SER A 266 -20.90 16.26 -14.14
C SER A 266 -21.46 15.30 -15.19
N ALA A 267 -22.40 14.44 -14.79
CA ALA A 267 -23.04 13.46 -15.65
C ALA A 267 -24.42 13.08 -15.10
N GLU A 268 -25.26 12.47 -15.93
CA GLU A 268 -26.58 11.94 -15.49
C GLU A 268 -26.45 10.77 -14.50
N ASN A 269 -25.36 10.02 -14.61
CA ASN A 269 -24.99 8.93 -13.69
C ASN A 269 -23.56 9.16 -13.18
N VAL A 270 -23.43 9.85 -12.06
CA VAL A 270 -22.15 10.24 -11.49
C VAL A 270 -21.32 9.01 -11.05
N PRO A 271 -21.85 8.00 -10.36
CA PRO A 271 -21.10 6.80 -10.04
C PRO A 271 -20.44 6.15 -11.26
N GLN A 272 -21.23 5.91 -12.32
CA GLN A 272 -20.69 5.31 -13.54
C GLN A 272 -19.71 6.23 -14.25
N ALA A 273 -19.94 7.56 -14.21
CA ALA A 273 -19.02 8.52 -14.79
C ALA A 273 -17.67 8.56 -14.07
N LEU A 274 -17.64 8.47 -12.74
CA LEU A 274 -16.40 8.40 -11.95
C LEU A 274 -15.55 7.19 -12.36
N ARG A 275 -16.18 6.04 -12.62
CA ARG A 275 -15.50 4.82 -13.05
C ARG A 275 -15.12 4.86 -14.53
N SER A 276 -16.01 5.30 -15.42
CA SER A 276 -15.85 5.17 -16.86
C SER A 276 -15.22 6.41 -17.52
N THR A 277 -14.95 7.46 -16.78
CA THR A 277 -14.14 8.59 -17.25
C THR A 277 -12.69 8.35 -16.85
N VAL A 278 -11.84 8.02 -17.82
CA VAL A 278 -10.43 7.70 -17.54
C VAL A 278 -9.56 8.91 -17.81
N LEU A 279 -8.74 9.25 -16.83
CA LEU A 279 -7.63 10.19 -16.94
C LEU A 279 -6.39 9.44 -17.44
N GLU A 280 -5.96 9.76 -18.66
CA GLU A 280 -4.66 9.36 -19.19
C GLU A 280 -3.79 10.61 -19.28
N ILE A 281 -2.54 10.53 -18.82
CA ILE A 281 -1.54 11.57 -19.03
C ILE A 281 -0.36 10.98 -19.78
N VAL A 282 -0.04 11.62 -20.90
CA VAL A 282 1.06 11.24 -21.78
C VAL A 282 2.16 12.27 -21.67
N PHE A 283 3.34 11.87 -21.21
CA PHE A 283 4.52 12.69 -21.17
C PHE A 283 5.59 12.13 -22.13
N ASP A 284 6.10 12.99 -22.98
CA ASP A 284 7.19 12.66 -23.91
C ASP A 284 6.94 11.35 -24.70
N ASP A 285 5.70 11.20 -25.19
CA ASP A 285 5.17 10.09 -25.99
C ASP A 285 4.92 8.79 -25.20
N LYS A 286 5.08 8.78 -23.86
CA LYS A 286 4.76 7.63 -23.00
C LYS A 286 3.53 7.95 -22.11
N SER A 287 2.56 7.03 -22.07
CA SER A 287 1.45 7.09 -21.12
C SER A 287 1.99 6.71 -19.74
N THR A 288 1.97 7.66 -18.80
CA THR A 288 2.47 7.47 -17.43
C THR A 288 1.35 7.41 -16.41
N VAL A 289 0.17 7.93 -16.76
CA VAL A 289 -1.04 7.85 -15.94
C VAL A 289 -2.15 7.24 -16.78
N TRP A 290 -2.75 6.18 -16.24
CA TRP A 290 -3.99 5.62 -16.75
C TRP A 290 -4.85 5.15 -15.57
N CYS A 291 -5.90 5.89 -15.26
CA CYS A 291 -6.71 5.65 -14.07
C CYS A 291 -8.12 6.21 -14.25
N PRO A 292 -9.19 5.49 -13.86
CA PRO A 292 -10.51 6.08 -13.72
C PRO A 292 -10.44 7.34 -12.85
N LEU A 293 -11.13 8.40 -13.26
CA LEU A 293 -11.05 9.71 -12.61
C LEU A 293 -11.44 9.61 -11.13
N GLY A 294 -12.49 8.85 -10.82
CA GLY A 294 -12.91 8.63 -9.45
C GLY A 294 -11.83 7.95 -8.62
N GLU A 295 -11.24 6.88 -9.15
CA GLU A 295 -10.19 6.12 -8.46
C GLU A 295 -8.91 6.95 -8.24
N PHE A 296 -8.55 7.83 -9.20
CA PHE A 296 -7.43 8.74 -9.03
C PHE A 296 -7.63 9.68 -7.83
N PHE A 297 -8.87 10.04 -7.54
CA PHE A 297 -9.23 10.91 -6.42
C PHE A 297 -9.89 10.17 -5.24
N GLY A 298 -9.82 8.82 -5.18
CA GLY A 298 -10.41 8.06 -4.08
C GLY A 298 -11.95 8.18 -3.98
N ASN A 299 -12.62 8.43 -5.10
CA ASN A 299 -14.07 8.56 -5.20
C ASN A 299 -14.60 7.54 -6.21
N VAL A 300 -15.31 6.53 -5.77
CA VAL A 300 -15.68 5.37 -6.60
C VAL A 300 -17.12 5.40 -7.06
N ASN A 301 -18.06 5.34 -6.14
CA ASN A 301 -19.50 5.27 -6.41
C ASN A 301 -20.28 6.49 -5.92
N ALA A 302 -19.59 7.50 -5.40
CA ALA A 302 -20.16 8.80 -5.02
C ALA A 302 -19.04 9.84 -4.93
N VAL A 303 -19.45 11.10 -4.75
CA VAL A 303 -18.54 12.20 -4.39
C VAL A 303 -18.42 12.23 -2.87
N ASP A 304 -17.27 11.84 -2.36
CA ASP A 304 -16.92 11.82 -0.94
C ASP A 304 -15.84 12.87 -0.65
N PRO A 305 -16.18 13.96 0.05
CA PRO A 305 -15.24 15.01 0.34
C PRO A 305 -14.15 14.55 1.33
N TYR A 306 -12.89 14.84 1.01
CA TYR A 306 -11.76 14.66 1.91
C TYR A 306 -10.62 15.60 1.53
N LYS A 307 -9.62 15.75 2.41
CA LYS A 307 -8.47 16.63 2.17
C LYS A 307 -7.19 16.01 2.71
N THR A 308 -6.23 15.80 1.79
CA THR A 308 -4.81 15.55 2.13
C THR A 308 -3.94 16.66 1.55
N TRP A 309 -2.67 16.68 1.88
CA TRP A 309 -1.75 17.73 1.39
C TRP A 309 -1.51 17.68 -0.12
N VAL A 310 -1.75 16.54 -0.78
CA VAL A 310 -1.55 16.37 -2.24
C VAL A 310 -2.83 16.24 -3.04
N ARG A 311 -3.93 15.75 -2.43
CA ARG A 311 -5.23 15.58 -3.10
C ARG A 311 -6.37 16.02 -2.19
N GLU A 312 -7.45 16.45 -2.82
CA GLU A 312 -8.63 16.93 -2.12
C GLU A 312 -9.86 16.77 -3.01
N VAL A 313 -10.98 16.45 -2.42
CA VAL A 313 -12.28 16.48 -3.06
C VAL A 313 -13.19 17.39 -2.25
N HIS A 314 -13.71 18.44 -2.89
CA HIS A 314 -14.60 19.40 -2.25
C HIS A 314 -16.04 18.88 -2.21
N PRO A 315 -16.90 19.37 -1.29
CA PRO A 315 -18.31 18.99 -1.22
C PRO A 315 -19.10 19.28 -2.52
N ASP A 316 -18.64 20.23 -3.34
CA ASP A 316 -19.26 20.54 -4.65
C ASP A 316 -18.81 19.64 -5.79
N GLY A 317 -17.98 18.61 -5.49
CA GLY A 317 -17.43 17.67 -6.45
C GLY A 317 -16.16 18.14 -7.18
N THR A 318 -15.60 19.29 -6.81
CA THR A 318 -14.31 19.75 -7.36
C THR A 318 -13.18 18.90 -6.78
N MET A 319 -12.45 18.24 -7.66
CA MET A 319 -11.30 17.38 -7.34
C MET A 319 -10.01 18.17 -7.55
N VAL A 320 -9.08 18.14 -6.59
CA VAL A 320 -7.82 18.90 -6.61
C VAL A 320 -6.64 17.95 -6.51
N CYS A 321 -5.68 18.08 -7.42
CA CYS A 321 -4.39 17.39 -7.39
C CYS A 321 -3.25 18.40 -7.31
N ARG A 322 -2.36 18.18 -6.36
CA ARG A 322 -1.16 19.01 -6.09
C ARG A 322 0.14 18.26 -6.35
N TRP A 323 0.08 17.02 -6.87
CA TRP A 323 1.26 16.30 -7.36
C TRP A 323 1.95 17.13 -8.44
N ILE A 324 3.29 17.29 -8.34
CA ILE A 324 4.09 17.93 -9.38
C ILE A 324 4.42 16.89 -10.43
N MET A 325 4.10 17.16 -11.70
CA MET A 325 4.28 16.19 -12.78
C MET A 325 5.20 16.78 -13.86
N PRO A 326 6.53 16.58 -13.75
CA PRO A 326 7.49 17.07 -14.73
C PRO A 326 7.40 16.35 -16.07
N TYR A 327 7.69 17.07 -17.16
CA TYR A 327 7.93 16.51 -18.49
C TYR A 327 8.99 17.33 -19.24
N ARG A 328 9.69 16.67 -20.19
CA ARG A 328 10.87 17.26 -20.84
C ARG A 328 10.57 17.95 -22.15
N LYS A 329 9.67 17.41 -22.99
CA LYS A 329 9.37 17.91 -24.35
C LYS A 329 7.93 18.28 -24.53
N SER A 330 7.03 17.39 -24.16
CA SER A 330 5.60 17.51 -24.38
C SER A 330 4.78 16.81 -23.30
N GLY A 331 3.58 17.32 -23.09
CA GLY A 331 2.57 16.69 -22.25
C GLY A 331 1.20 16.81 -22.90
N GLU A 332 0.37 15.81 -22.67
CA GLU A 332 -1.02 15.78 -23.12
C GLU A 332 -1.88 15.08 -22.08
N ILE A 333 -3.02 15.68 -21.75
CA ILE A 333 -4.04 15.02 -20.94
C ILE A 333 -5.12 14.51 -21.90
N ARG A 334 -5.43 13.21 -21.80
CA ARG A 334 -6.51 12.57 -22.52
C ARG A 334 -7.60 12.16 -21.55
N ILE A 335 -8.82 12.56 -21.87
CA ILE A 335 -10.00 12.16 -21.12
C ILE A 335 -10.78 11.18 -22.00
N HIS A 336 -10.78 9.92 -21.61
CA HIS A 336 -11.56 8.88 -22.29
C HIS A 336 -12.91 8.73 -21.58
N ASN A 337 -13.99 9.00 -22.29
CA ASN A 337 -15.31 8.65 -21.81
C ASN A 337 -15.68 7.24 -22.32
N LEU A 338 -15.51 6.25 -21.47
CA LEU A 338 -15.84 4.85 -21.77
C LEU A 338 -17.30 4.50 -21.44
N SER A 339 -18.11 5.47 -20.99
CA SER A 339 -19.53 5.26 -20.66
C SER A 339 -20.44 5.30 -21.90
N THR A 340 -21.72 5.02 -21.71
CA THR A 340 -22.75 5.06 -22.75
C THR A 340 -23.47 6.40 -22.83
N PHE A 341 -23.07 7.39 -22.04
CA PHE A 341 -23.65 8.73 -21.98
C PHE A 341 -22.56 9.81 -22.05
N SER A 342 -22.94 11.06 -22.24
CA SER A 342 -22.01 12.19 -22.26
C SER A 342 -21.60 12.59 -20.84
N VAL A 343 -20.32 12.96 -20.68
CA VAL A 343 -19.76 13.46 -19.43
C VAL A 343 -19.25 14.88 -19.63
N LYS A 344 -19.69 15.82 -18.80
CA LYS A 344 -19.15 17.19 -18.80
C LYS A 344 -18.01 17.31 -17.83
N LEU A 345 -16.90 17.88 -18.26
CA LEU A 345 -15.71 18.15 -17.47
C LEU A 345 -15.33 19.62 -17.52
N GLU A 346 -15.03 20.16 -16.36
CA GLU A 346 -14.44 21.49 -16.19
C GLU A 346 -13.10 21.32 -15.47
N SER A 347 -12.04 21.94 -15.98
CA SER A 347 -10.70 21.77 -15.42
C SER A 347 -9.87 23.04 -15.60
N GLU A 348 -9.02 23.30 -14.61
CA GLU A 348 -7.92 24.26 -14.67
C GLU A 348 -6.62 23.54 -14.30
N ILE A 349 -5.62 23.63 -15.17
CA ILE A 349 -4.30 23.03 -14.99
C ILE A 349 -3.28 24.16 -15.02
N VAL A 350 -2.46 24.27 -13.97
CA VAL A 350 -1.36 25.26 -13.89
C VAL A 350 -0.05 24.58 -14.23
N VAL A 351 0.55 25.02 -15.33
CA VAL A 351 1.85 24.52 -15.83
C VAL A 351 2.90 25.61 -15.73
N SER A 352 4.07 25.27 -15.19
CA SER A 352 5.21 26.21 -15.12
C SER A 352 6.47 25.60 -15.72
N PRO A 353 7.45 26.42 -16.15
CA PRO A 353 8.78 25.94 -16.52
C PRO A 353 9.37 25.05 -15.42
N TRP A 354 10.08 24.01 -15.82
CA TRP A 354 10.74 23.07 -14.92
C TRP A 354 12.25 23.02 -15.22
N LYS A 355 13.08 22.89 -14.19
CA LYS A 355 14.51 22.64 -14.36
C LYS A 355 14.72 21.13 -14.42
N TRP A 356 14.81 20.57 -15.60
CA TRP A 356 15.10 19.15 -15.80
C TRP A 356 16.58 18.86 -15.47
N THR A 357 16.80 17.77 -14.75
CA THR A 357 18.13 17.17 -14.50
C THR A 357 18.05 15.68 -14.81
N ASP A 358 19.18 15.01 -14.86
CA ASP A 358 19.22 13.56 -15.12
C ASP A 358 18.55 12.74 -13.99
N ASP A 359 18.43 13.33 -12.79
CA ASP A 359 17.74 12.74 -11.64
C ASP A 359 16.21 12.99 -11.64
N THR A 360 15.68 13.72 -12.63
CA THR A 360 14.24 14.06 -12.67
C THR A 360 13.42 12.86 -13.11
N TYR A 361 12.37 12.55 -12.34
CA TYR A 361 11.42 11.49 -12.60
C TYR A 361 10.11 12.00 -13.19
N TYR A 362 9.41 11.11 -13.88
CA TYR A 362 8.03 11.29 -14.33
C TYR A 362 7.06 10.79 -13.28
N PHE A 363 5.90 11.42 -13.19
CA PHE A 363 4.81 10.96 -12.34
C PHE A 363 4.03 9.84 -13.00
N HIS A 364 3.71 8.80 -12.25
CA HIS A 364 2.91 7.66 -12.67
C HIS A 364 1.72 7.46 -11.74
N ALA A 365 0.59 7.04 -12.33
CA ALA A 365 -0.56 6.53 -11.57
C ALA A 365 -1.17 5.35 -12.32
N ASN A 366 -1.30 4.23 -11.62
CA ASN A 366 -1.76 2.97 -12.18
C ASN A 366 -2.93 2.43 -11.36
N TRP A 367 -3.97 2.04 -12.05
CA TRP A 367 -5.16 1.45 -11.46
C TRP A 367 -5.29 -0.03 -11.81
N TRP A 368 -5.81 -0.80 -10.86
CA TRP A 368 -6.11 -2.20 -11.03
C TRP A 368 -7.36 -2.58 -10.23
N THR A 369 -8.15 -3.48 -10.76
CA THR A 369 -9.27 -4.12 -10.06
C THR A 369 -9.30 -5.59 -10.44
N ASP A 370 -9.73 -6.45 -9.53
CA ASP A 370 -9.90 -7.87 -9.80
C ASP A 370 -11.38 -8.23 -9.95
N GLU A 371 -11.63 -9.42 -10.48
CA GLU A 371 -12.94 -10.05 -10.34
C GLU A 371 -13.20 -10.32 -8.85
N PRO A 372 -14.47 -10.36 -8.43
CA PRO A 372 -14.81 -10.73 -7.07
C PRO A 372 -14.25 -12.11 -6.70
N TYR A 373 -13.61 -12.21 -5.55
CA TYR A 373 -13.00 -13.46 -5.11
C TYR A 373 -13.13 -13.68 -3.60
N MET A 374 -12.88 -14.90 -3.15
CA MET A 374 -12.85 -15.23 -1.74
C MET A 374 -11.60 -14.68 -1.07
N ALA A 375 -11.79 -14.07 0.10
CA ALA A 375 -10.71 -13.60 0.96
C ALA A 375 -10.19 -14.68 1.93
N ASN A 376 -10.71 -15.90 1.84
CA ASN A 376 -10.28 -17.07 2.61
C ASN A 376 -10.02 -18.25 1.68
N PRO A 377 -8.80 -18.84 1.65
CA PRO A 377 -7.62 -18.46 2.44
C PRO A 377 -7.08 -17.08 2.05
N VAL A 378 -6.37 -16.46 3.00
CA VAL A 378 -5.68 -15.18 2.80
C VAL A 378 -4.67 -15.28 1.66
N ARG A 379 -4.55 -14.24 0.86
CA ARG A 379 -3.59 -14.13 -0.23
C ARG A 379 -3.17 -12.69 -0.47
N ASP A 380 -2.00 -12.51 -1.07
CA ASP A 380 -1.50 -11.20 -1.44
C ASP A 380 -2.19 -10.65 -2.69
N MET A 381 -2.61 -9.38 -2.61
CA MET A 381 -3.02 -8.56 -3.76
C MET A 381 -1.92 -7.56 -4.05
N THR A 382 -1.39 -7.59 -5.25
CA THR A 382 -0.36 -6.64 -5.66
C THR A 382 -1.00 -5.33 -6.14
N PHE A 383 -0.65 -4.20 -5.53
CA PHE A 383 -1.00 -2.87 -6.04
C PHE A 383 -0.26 -2.57 -7.33
N VAL A 384 1.05 -2.65 -7.25
CA VAL A 384 1.95 -2.47 -8.39
C VAL A 384 3.26 -3.20 -8.15
N GLU A 385 3.84 -3.73 -9.22
CA GLU A 385 5.23 -4.12 -9.31
C GLU A 385 5.91 -3.26 -10.36
N VAL A 386 7.03 -2.63 -10.00
CA VAL A 386 7.82 -1.75 -10.87
C VAL A 386 9.22 -2.32 -11.02
N LYS A 387 9.75 -2.32 -12.24
CA LYS A 387 11.15 -2.59 -12.57
C LYS A 387 11.79 -1.30 -13.06
N GLY A 388 12.93 -0.94 -12.51
CA GLY A 388 13.62 0.32 -12.75
C GLY A 388 13.76 1.12 -11.46
N GLU A 389 14.13 2.39 -11.57
CA GLU A 389 14.30 3.28 -10.42
C GLU A 389 13.12 4.25 -10.26
N GLY A 390 12.83 4.61 -9.01
CA GLY A 390 11.75 5.54 -8.69
C GLY A 390 11.52 5.75 -7.21
N ILE A 391 10.37 6.35 -6.87
CA ILE A 391 9.92 6.63 -5.50
C ILE A 391 8.41 6.35 -5.43
N HIS A 392 7.97 5.45 -4.57
CA HIS A 392 6.55 5.27 -4.26
C HIS A 392 6.09 6.35 -3.27
N VAL A 393 4.99 7.04 -3.61
CA VAL A 393 4.53 8.24 -2.89
C VAL A 393 3.10 8.18 -2.40
N GLY A 394 2.41 7.07 -2.64
CA GLY A 394 1.05 6.88 -2.12
C GLY A 394 0.21 5.90 -2.91
N ASP A 395 -0.98 5.65 -2.39
CA ASP A 395 -1.92 4.68 -2.93
C ASP A 395 -3.36 5.01 -2.51
N ASN A 396 -4.32 4.37 -3.21
CA ASN A 396 -5.70 4.23 -2.78
C ASN A 396 -6.04 2.74 -2.69
N PHE A 397 -6.80 2.41 -1.69
CA PHE A 397 -7.38 1.10 -1.46
C PHE A 397 -8.89 1.19 -1.44
N VAL A 398 -9.54 0.38 -2.24
CA VAL A 398 -11.00 0.28 -2.31
C VAL A 398 -11.39 -1.16 -2.12
N VAL A 399 -12.31 -1.44 -1.22
CA VAL A 399 -12.92 -2.74 -1.08
C VAL A 399 -14.45 -2.61 -1.07
N LEU A 400 -15.11 -3.41 -1.90
CA LEU A 400 -16.55 -3.65 -1.83
C LEU A 400 -16.77 -4.92 -1.01
N ASN A 401 -17.34 -4.76 0.18
CA ASN A 401 -17.64 -5.82 1.13
C ASN A 401 -19.15 -6.08 1.17
N PRO A 402 -19.65 -7.23 0.72
CA PRO A 402 -21.08 -7.55 0.77
C PRO A 402 -21.54 -8.04 2.14
N LEU A 403 -20.61 -8.32 3.07
CA LEU A 403 -20.91 -8.97 4.35
C LEU A 403 -20.73 -7.99 5.52
N PRO A 404 -21.41 -8.21 6.66
CA PRO A 404 -21.20 -7.42 7.87
C PRO A 404 -19.90 -7.78 8.62
N TRP A 405 -19.00 -8.56 8.03
CA TRP A 405 -17.75 -9.00 8.65
C TRP A 405 -16.59 -8.07 8.30
N TRP A 406 -15.67 -7.97 9.24
CA TRP A 406 -14.46 -7.17 9.09
C TRP A 406 -13.50 -7.75 8.05
N TRP A 407 -12.89 -6.89 7.24
CA TRP A 407 -12.05 -7.22 6.08
C TRP A 407 -10.59 -6.72 6.19
N GLY A 408 -10.26 -5.94 7.22
CA GLY A 408 -9.06 -5.08 7.22
C GLY A 408 -7.87 -5.58 8.04
N GLU A 409 -7.78 -6.88 8.37
CA GLU A 409 -6.66 -7.46 9.13
C GLU A 409 -5.48 -7.90 8.24
N GLY A 410 -5.62 -7.81 6.92
CA GLY A 410 -4.55 -8.24 6.01
C GLY A 410 -3.36 -7.27 6.01
N ASP A 411 -2.14 -7.82 6.09
CA ASP A 411 -0.90 -7.08 6.20
C ASP A 411 -0.43 -6.47 4.88
N GLU A 412 0.19 -5.28 4.94
CA GLU A 412 0.99 -4.82 3.82
C GLU A 412 2.37 -5.51 3.81
N LYS A 413 2.85 -5.79 2.59
CA LYS A 413 4.20 -6.32 2.33
C LYS A 413 4.85 -5.51 1.22
N ILE A 414 5.86 -4.70 1.56
CA ILE A 414 6.55 -3.87 0.58
C ILE A 414 7.98 -4.37 0.38
N TYR A 415 8.25 -4.73 -0.88
CA TYR A 415 9.56 -5.24 -1.32
C TYR A 415 10.30 -4.15 -2.07
N VAL A 416 11.54 -3.91 -1.69
CA VAL A 416 12.42 -2.90 -2.30
C VAL A 416 13.77 -3.55 -2.63
N ASP A 417 14.18 -3.45 -3.87
CA ASP A 417 15.52 -3.86 -4.35
C ASP A 417 15.95 -5.27 -3.85
N ASP A 418 16.87 -5.34 -2.89
CA ASP A 418 17.44 -6.59 -2.34
C ASP A 418 16.41 -7.49 -1.65
N ASP A 419 15.22 -6.99 -1.31
CA ASP A 419 14.15 -7.78 -0.68
C ASP A 419 13.67 -8.93 -1.56
N PHE A 420 13.73 -8.74 -2.87
CA PHE A 420 13.36 -9.78 -3.84
C PHE A 420 14.29 -10.99 -3.80
N ASP A 421 15.58 -10.76 -3.56
CA ASP A 421 16.57 -11.82 -3.42
C ASP A 421 16.42 -12.52 -2.06
N ARG A 422 16.11 -11.77 -1.01
CA ARG A 422 15.83 -12.29 0.33
C ARG A 422 14.47 -12.97 0.44
N ARG A 423 13.56 -12.69 -0.50
CA ARG A 423 12.16 -13.13 -0.49
C ARG A 423 11.41 -12.74 0.80
N PHE A 424 11.81 -11.60 1.38
CA PHE A 424 11.20 -11.05 2.59
C PHE A 424 11.13 -9.53 2.48
N PRO A 425 9.95 -8.90 2.74
CA PRO A 425 9.78 -7.47 2.57
C PRO A 425 10.51 -6.65 3.65
N SER A 426 10.98 -5.47 3.30
CA SER A 426 11.50 -4.49 4.26
C SER A 426 10.41 -3.76 5.03
N HIS A 427 9.16 -3.87 4.57
CA HIS A 427 7.97 -3.42 5.29
C HIS A 427 7.00 -4.59 5.36
N PHE A 428 6.77 -5.10 6.54
CA PHE A 428 5.77 -6.10 6.85
C PHE A 428 4.80 -5.50 7.88
N GLY A 429 3.50 -5.42 7.55
CA GLY A 429 2.49 -4.76 8.36
C GLY A 429 1.88 -5.57 9.45
N THR A 430 0.75 -5.08 9.95
CA THR A 430 -0.04 -5.68 11.04
C THR A 430 -1.53 -5.60 10.76
N GLY A 431 -1.90 -5.10 9.59
CA GLY A 431 -3.28 -4.94 9.14
C GLY A 431 -3.45 -3.81 8.13
N THR A 432 -4.43 -3.94 7.26
CA THR A 432 -4.75 -2.91 6.25
C THR A 432 -5.16 -1.59 6.92
N GLU A 433 -5.98 -1.63 7.99
CA GLU A 433 -6.38 -0.42 8.71
C GLU A 433 -5.17 0.28 9.34
N ASP A 434 -4.22 -0.48 9.86
CA ASP A 434 -2.99 -0.02 10.49
C ASP A 434 -2.08 0.71 9.50
N TYR A 435 -1.97 0.14 8.29
CA TYR A 435 -1.27 0.78 7.18
C TYR A 435 -1.88 2.16 6.85
N TYR A 436 -3.21 2.26 6.87
CA TYR A 436 -3.93 3.51 6.65
C TYR A 436 -4.13 4.35 7.93
N GLY A 437 -3.52 3.95 9.04
CA GLY A 437 -3.34 4.76 10.23
C GLY A 437 -4.53 4.86 11.17
N TRP A 438 -5.45 3.91 11.15
CA TRP A 438 -6.60 3.86 12.06
C TRP A 438 -6.72 2.48 12.71
N ALA A 439 -7.70 2.23 13.55
CA ALA A 439 -7.85 0.98 14.24
C ALA A 439 -9.29 0.68 14.64
N GLY A 440 -9.59 -0.59 14.90
CA GLY A 440 -10.87 -1.03 15.46
C GLY A 440 -12.02 -1.07 14.47
N GLY A 441 -11.72 -1.27 13.18
CA GLY A 441 -12.70 -1.42 12.11
C GLY A 441 -13.63 -2.62 12.29
N VAL A 442 -13.31 -3.54 13.22
CA VAL A 442 -14.23 -4.59 13.70
C VAL A 442 -15.51 -4.02 14.28
N HIS A 443 -15.43 -2.83 14.88
CA HIS A 443 -16.55 -2.11 15.47
C HIS A 443 -16.61 -0.68 14.92
N PRO A 444 -16.92 -0.49 13.62
CA PRO A 444 -16.84 0.80 12.98
C PRO A 444 -17.86 1.79 13.58
N THR A 445 -17.48 3.06 13.58
CA THR A 445 -18.31 4.18 14.02
C THR A 445 -18.30 5.28 12.97
N ARG A 446 -19.10 6.34 13.13
CA ARG A 446 -19.06 7.51 12.25
C ARG A 446 -17.73 8.27 12.29
N GLU A 447 -17.01 8.13 13.40
CA GLU A 447 -15.70 8.77 13.58
C GLU A 447 -14.59 8.09 12.77
N ASP A 448 -14.88 6.94 12.13
CA ASP A 448 -13.93 6.22 11.33
C ASP A 448 -13.63 6.89 9.98
N GLU A 449 -14.52 7.79 9.51
CA GLU A 449 -14.23 8.65 8.35
C GLU A 449 -13.44 9.88 8.82
N PHE A 450 -12.20 10.01 8.36
CA PHE A 450 -11.32 11.13 8.72
C PHE A 450 -10.41 11.54 7.56
N SER A 451 -9.82 12.73 7.69
CA SER A 451 -8.78 13.23 6.80
C SER A 451 -7.66 13.90 7.62
N THR A 452 -6.43 13.48 7.33
CA THR A 452 -5.20 14.12 7.81
C THR A 452 -4.34 14.51 6.60
N PRO A 453 -3.22 15.22 6.76
CA PRO A 453 -2.35 15.53 5.63
C PRO A 453 -1.89 14.30 4.83
N PHE A 454 -1.66 13.18 5.49
CA PHE A 454 -1.06 12.00 4.87
C PHE A 454 -2.01 10.82 4.68
N LEU A 455 -3.10 10.77 5.45
CA LEU A 455 -4.03 9.65 5.52
C LEU A 455 -5.47 10.16 5.43
N ALA A 456 -6.31 9.41 4.73
CA ALA A 456 -7.75 9.58 4.87
C ALA A 456 -8.46 8.23 4.76
N ASN A 457 -9.41 8.01 5.67
CA ASN A 457 -10.43 6.99 5.55
C ASN A 457 -11.68 7.69 5.00
N ILE A 458 -11.82 7.62 3.67
CA ILE A 458 -12.75 8.46 2.90
C ILE A 458 -14.19 7.95 3.07
N ARG A 459 -14.33 6.62 3.17
CA ARG A 459 -15.62 5.97 3.37
C ARG A 459 -15.43 4.67 4.15
N VAL A 460 -16.33 4.42 5.10
CA VAL A 460 -16.41 3.20 5.89
C VAL A 460 -17.76 2.55 5.70
N GLY A 461 -17.86 1.65 4.74
CA GLY A 461 -19.04 0.86 4.46
C GLY A 461 -20.32 1.67 4.24
N GLY A 462 -21.45 0.99 4.38
CA GLY A 462 -22.75 1.59 4.55
C GLY A 462 -23.48 2.06 3.29
N GLU A 463 -24.66 1.52 3.03
CA GLU A 463 -25.65 2.10 2.12
C GLU A 463 -26.12 3.46 2.63
N THR A 464 -26.03 3.65 3.94
CA THR A 464 -26.33 4.90 4.62
C THR A 464 -25.09 5.36 5.36
N ARG A 465 -24.53 6.48 4.96
CA ARG A 465 -23.54 7.20 5.74
C ARG A 465 -24.01 7.35 7.17
N GLY A 466 -23.32 6.68 8.05
CA GLY A 466 -23.60 6.67 9.47
C GLY A 466 -24.32 5.41 9.92
N PHE A 467 -23.57 4.63 10.62
CA PHE A 467 -24.05 3.50 11.39
C PHE A 467 -25.05 4.00 12.42
N THR A 468 -26.33 3.95 12.09
CA THR A 468 -27.43 4.34 13.00
C THR A 468 -28.08 3.12 13.62
N GLY A 469 -27.59 1.93 13.29
CA GLY A 469 -28.13 0.66 13.76
C GLY A 469 -27.48 0.17 15.06
N GLU A 470 -28.16 -0.76 15.70
CA GLU A 470 -27.67 -1.43 16.91
C GLU A 470 -26.44 -2.33 16.64
N ASN A 471 -26.12 -2.62 15.36
CA ASN A 471 -24.98 -3.44 14.93
C ASN A 471 -24.23 -2.74 13.77
N PRO A 472 -23.29 -1.85 14.07
CA PRO A 472 -22.45 -1.23 13.05
C PRO A 472 -21.57 -2.30 12.33
N HIS A 473 -21.40 -2.14 11.02
CA HIS A 473 -20.61 -3.05 10.18
C HIS A 473 -20.04 -2.32 8.96
N THR A 474 -19.04 -2.92 8.31
CA THR A 474 -18.34 -2.36 7.16
C THR A 474 -18.88 -2.84 5.81
N ARG A 475 -20.13 -3.31 5.75
CA ARG A 475 -20.78 -3.73 4.49
C ARG A 475 -20.91 -2.53 3.56
N GLY A 476 -20.55 -2.69 2.30
CA GLY A 476 -20.53 -1.63 1.29
C GLY A 476 -19.13 -1.28 0.83
N TYR A 477 -19.00 -0.12 0.18
CA TYR A 477 -17.70 0.41 -0.21
C TYR A 477 -16.93 0.95 0.99
N ASN A 478 -15.66 0.56 1.10
CA ASN A 478 -14.70 1.12 2.05
C ASN A 478 -13.53 1.67 1.24
N ILE A 479 -13.11 2.90 1.54
CA ILE A 479 -12.16 3.64 0.72
C ILE A 479 -11.13 4.33 1.61
N CYS A 480 -9.87 3.93 1.49
CA CYS A 480 -8.75 4.54 2.20
C CYS A 480 -7.73 5.12 1.21
N THR A 481 -7.00 6.13 1.64
CA THR A 481 -5.87 6.67 0.89
C THR A 481 -4.70 7.03 1.79
N ARG A 482 -3.50 6.77 1.30
CA ARG A 482 -2.24 7.19 1.91
C ARG A 482 -1.44 8.05 0.95
N SER A 483 -0.90 9.15 1.46
CA SER A 483 0.05 10.02 0.77
C SER A 483 1.32 10.10 1.60
N ARG A 484 2.47 9.85 1.00
CA ARG A 484 3.76 9.82 1.68
C ARG A 484 4.49 11.16 1.51
N SER A 485 5.30 11.49 2.48
CA SER A 485 6.25 12.60 2.46
C SER A 485 7.63 12.11 2.89
N LEU A 486 8.05 12.32 4.14
CA LEU A 486 9.32 11.78 4.62
C LEU A 486 9.36 10.25 4.63
N ASP A 487 8.23 9.59 4.68
CA ASP A 487 8.08 8.13 4.58
C ASP A 487 7.95 7.62 3.13
N ALA A 488 8.24 8.45 2.11
CA ALA A 488 8.29 8.02 0.71
C ALA A 488 9.38 6.95 0.51
N ILE A 489 9.12 5.99 -0.39
CA ILE A 489 9.95 4.79 -0.53
C ILE A 489 10.71 4.83 -1.85
N PRO A 490 12.00 5.22 -1.86
CA PRO A 490 12.84 5.14 -3.04
C PRO A 490 13.25 3.70 -3.34
N PHE A 491 13.39 3.39 -4.61
CA PHE A 491 13.91 2.12 -5.12
C PHE A 491 14.80 2.35 -6.34
N ASN A 492 15.83 1.50 -6.51
CA ASN A 492 16.83 1.66 -7.57
C ASN A 492 16.70 0.62 -8.68
N GLN A 493 16.08 -0.52 -8.39
CA GLN A 493 15.96 -1.62 -9.35
C GLN A 493 14.55 -2.19 -9.42
N ARG A 494 13.88 -2.32 -8.27
CA ARG A 494 12.58 -2.99 -8.20
C ARG A 494 11.79 -2.58 -6.97
N PHE A 495 10.48 -2.47 -7.15
CA PHE A 495 9.52 -2.19 -6.09
C PHE A 495 8.27 -3.06 -6.25
N LYS A 496 7.71 -3.54 -5.17
CA LYS A 496 6.40 -4.18 -5.15
C LYS A 496 5.67 -3.84 -3.84
N LEU A 497 4.40 -3.50 -3.96
CA LEU A 497 3.48 -3.35 -2.82
C LEU A 497 2.38 -4.41 -2.94
N ASP A 498 2.34 -5.30 -1.97
CA ASP A 498 1.27 -6.26 -1.75
C ASP A 498 0.44 -5.85 -0.52
N MET A 499 -0.83 -6.24 -0.51
CA MET A 499 -1.73 -6.20 0.63
C MET A 499 -2.45 -7.53 0.71
N GLU A 500 -2.55 -8.12 1.89
CA GLU A 500 -3.30 -9.35 2.05
C GLU A 500 -4.80 -9.12 1.90
N ALA A 501 -5.45 -9.96 1.13
CA ALA A 501 -6.91 -10.02 1.07
C ALA A 501 -7.40 -10.90 2.21
N PHE A 502 -8.12 -10.32 3.15
CA PHE A 502 -8.57 -10.97 4.37
C PHE A 502 -10.05 -10.67 4.65
N ASN A 503 -10.74 -11.57 5.36
CA ASN A 503 -12.05 -11.33 5.94
C ASN A 503 -12.26 -12.24 7.16
N PHE A 504 -12.83 -11.74 8.23
CA PHE A 504 -13.15 -12.53 9.43
C PHE A 504 -14.25 -13.57 9.25
N SER A 505 -15.00 -13.52 8.15
CA SER A 505 -15.90 -14.63 7.84
C SER A 505 -15.08 -15.88 7.58
N SER A 506 -15.23 -16.86 8.43
CA SER A 506 -14.67 -18.21 8.22
C SER A 506 -15.49 -19.04 7.21
N GLY A 507 -16.57 -18.46 6.70
CA GLY A 507 -17.45 -19.12 5.73
C GLY A 507 -16.92 -19.03 4.30
N PRO A 508 -17.36 -19.97 3.44
CA PRO A 508 -17.03 -19.93 2.03
C PRO A 508 -17.60 -18.72 1.29
N ASP A 509 -18.30 -17.84 1.99
CA ASP A 509 -19.09 -16.74 1.45
C ASP A 509 -18.38 -15.36 1.57
N ALA A 510 -17.15 -15.33 2.06
CA ALA A 510 -16.36 -14.11 2.20
C ALA A 510 -15.84 -13.58 0.84
N ILE A 511 -16.76 -13.26 -0.08
CA ILE A 511 -16.43 -12.70 -1.39
C ILE A 511 -16.24 -11.19 -1.24
N LEU A 512 -15.08 -10.70 -1.65
CA LEU A 512 -14.72 -9.27 -1.68
C LEU A 512 -14.36 -8.87 -3.11
N GLN A 513 -14.48 -7.59 -3.43
CA GLN A 513 -13.91 -7.04 -4.65
C GLN A 513 -13.05 -5.83 -4.32
N TYR A 514 -11.84 -5.80 -4.85
CA TYR A 514 -10.86 -4.75 -4.62
C TYR A 514 -10.61 -3.91 -5.86
N ALA A 515 -10.28 -2.64 -5.63
CA ALA A 515 -9.66 -1.78 -6.62
C ALA A 515 -8.51 -1.01 -5.97
N LEU A 516 -7.36 -0.98 -6.64
CA LEU A 516 -6.10 -0.49 -6.11
C LEU A 516 -5.53 0.55 -7.06
N THR A 517 -5.06 1.69 -6.51
CA THR A 517 -4.36 2.71 -7.29
C THR A 517 -3.04 3.02 -6.64
N SER A 518 -1.95 3.02 -7.41
CA SER A 518 -0.61 3.39 -6.93
C SER A 518 -0.14 4.68 -7.56
N PHE A 519 0.52 5.52 -6.76
CA PHE A 519 1.16 6.78 -7.18
C PHE A 519 2.65 6.70 -6.93
N TRP A 520 3.44 6.93 -7.96
CA TRP A 520 4.89 6.87 -7.87
C TRP A 520 5.57 7.78 -8.89
N TYR A 521 6.82 8.10 -8.65
CA TYR A 521 7.69 8.76 -9.61
C TYR A 521 8.76 7.77 -10.07
N GLY A 522 9.13 7.84 -11.34
CA GLY A 522 10.16 6.95 -11.89
C GLY A 522 10.79 7.47 -13.16
N SER A 523 11.88 6.81 -13.56
CA SER A 523 12.54 7.09 -14.84
C SER A 523 11.61 6.74 -16.01
N MET A 524 11.93 7.27 -17.20
CA MET A 524 11.14 6.95 -18.42
C MET A 524 11.25 5.47 -18.79
N GLU A 525 12.33 4.82 -18.40
CA GLU A 525 12.62 3.41 -18.66
C GLU A 525 11.94 2.45 -17.68
N ALA A 526 11.43 2.97 -16.56
CA ALA A 526 10.74 2.15 -15.58
C ALA A 526 9.48 1.49 -16.18
N GLU A 527 9.30 0.21 -15.90
CA GLU A 527 8.20 -0.63 -16.35
C GLU A 527 7.35 -1.08 -15.17
N HIS A 528 6.06 -1.26 -15.38
CA HIS A 528 5.14 -1.75 -14.35
C HIS A 528 4.18 -2.81 -14.88
N ASN A 529 3.62 -3.61 -13.96
CA ASN A 529 2.73 -4.73 -14.28
C ASN A 529 1.23 -4.36 -14.39
N ARG A 530 0.89 -3.08 -14.53
CA ARG A 530 -0.51 -2.58 -14.54
C ARG A 530 -0.88 -1.95 -15.89
N PRO A 531 -1.22 -2.76 -16.90
CA PRO A 531 -1.70 -2.23 -18.18
C PRO A 531 -3.08 -1.58 -18.03
N PRO A 532 -3.50 -0.73 -18.99
CA PRO A 532 -4.85 -0.19 -19.06
C PRO A 532 -5.94 -1.26 -19.01
N MET A 533 -6.87 -1.14 -18.07
CA MET A 533 -8.00 -2.08 -17.90
C MET A 533 -9.29 -1.50 -18.50
N VAL A 534 -9.32 -1.33 -19.81
CA VAL A 534 -10.41 -0.65 -20.55
C VAL A 534 -11.76 -1.35 -20.34
N GLU A 535 -11.79 -2.67 -20.34
CA GLU A 535 -13.00 -3.47 -20.12
C GLU A 535 -13.57 -3.21 -18.72
N ALA A 536 -12.73 -3.31 -17.69
CA ALA A 536 -13.13 -3.07 -16.30
C ALA A 536 -13.61 -1.62 -16.07
N ALA A 537 -12.94 -0.64 -16.65
CA ALA A 537 -13.35 0.77 -16.56
C ALA A 537 -14.64 1.09 -17.33
N SER A 538 -14.91 0.39 -18.43
CA SER A 538 -16.16 0.56 -19.21
C SER A 538 -17.34 -0.24 -18.66
N GLY A 539 -17.08 -1.22 -17.80
CA GLY A 539 -18.08 -2.05 -17.14
C GLY A 539 -18.92 -1.29 -16.11
N PRO A 540 -20.01 -1.89 -15.62
CA PRO A 540 -20.82 -1.30 -14.56
C PRO A 540 -20.00 -1.11 -13.27
N VAL A 541 -20.40 -0.11 -12.49
CA VAL A 541 -19.89 0.05 -11.12
C VAL A 541 -20.38 -1.16 -10.33
N PRO A 542 -19.51 -1.97 -9.73
CA PRO A 542 -19.92 -3.13 -8.93
C PRO A 542 -20.87 -2.75 -7.81
N GLN A 543 -21.88 -3.59 -7.57
CA GLN A 543 -22.85 -3.42 -6.50
C GLN A 543 -22.79 -4.60 -5.53
N ILE A 544 -23.23 -4.39 -4.30
CA ILE A 544 -23.30 -5.45 -3.27
C ILE A 544 -24.10 -6.66 -3.81
N GLU A 545 -25.21 -6.39 -4.49
CA GLU A 545 -26.10 -7.40 -5.04
C GLU A 545 -25.43 -8.29 -6.10
N ASP A 546 -24.41 -7.78 -6.79
CA ASP A 546 -23.64 -8.55 -7.77
C ASP A 546 -22.77 -9.59 -7.06
N LEU A 547 -22.16 -9.21 -5.92
CA LEU A 547 -21.37 -10.13 -5.08
C LEU A 547 -22.29 -11.11 -4.34
N GLU A 548 -23.44 -10.67 -3.84
CA GLU A 548 -24.44 -11.54 -3.18
C GLU A 548 -25.02 -12.60 -4.13
N LYS A 549 -25.20 -12.30 -5.41
CA LYS A 549 -25.60 -13.29 -6.40
C LYS A 549 -24.55 -14.39 -6.54
N ILE A 550 -23.27 -14.05 -6.55
CA ILE A 550 -22.18 -15.02 -6.59
C ILE A 550 -22.25 -15.93 -5.36
N THR A 551 -22.49 -15.36 -4.17
CA THR A 551 -22.65 -16.10 -2.91
C THR A 551 -23.88 -17.02 -2.93
N GLN A 552 -25.00 -16.58 -3.48
CA GLN A 552 -26.24 -17.38 -3.55
C GLN A 552 -26.14 -18.52 -4.56
N THR A 553 -25.44 -18.36 -5.66
CA THR A 553 -25.18 -19.42 -6.66
C THR A 553 -24.20 -20.49 -6.15
N ASN A 554 -23.49 -20.21 -5.04
CA ASN A 554 -22.50 -21.10 -4.43
C ASN A 554 -23.09 -22.18 -3.48
N ASN A 555 -24.39 -22.40 -3.48
CA ASN A 555 -25.03 -23.40 -2.57
C ASN A 555 -24.73 -24.86 -2.95
N PHE A 556 -24.22 -25.15 -4.14
CA PHE A 556 -23.78 -26.49 -4.50
C PHE A 556 -22.39 -26.77 -3.95
N ARG A 557 -22.25 -27.78 -3.12
CA ARG A 557 -20.95 -28.18 -2.55
C ARG A 557 -20.82 -29.72 -2.62
N ILE A 558 -19.64 -30.16 -3.02
CA ILE A 558 -19.25 -31.57 -2.93
C ILE A 558 -18.89 -31.83 -1.47
N LYS A 559 -19.72 -32.67 -0.82
CA LYS A 559 -19.59 -32.90 0.63
C LYS A 559 -18.23 -33.48 0.99
N ASN A 560 -17.57 -32.87 1.96
CA ASN A 560 -16.24 -33.21 2.48
C ASN A 560 -15.09 -33.01 1.45
N ALA A 561 -15.33 -32.35 0.35
CA ALA A 561 -14.24 -31.93 -0.55
C ALA A 561 -13.48 -30.75 0.03
N ILE A 562 -12.24 -30.65 -0.38
CA ILE A 562 -11.35 -29.51 -0.10
C ILE A 562 -11.30 -28.69 -1.39
N GLU A 563 -11.77 -27.45 -1.34
CA GLU A 563 -11.80 -26.54 -2.47
C GLU A 563 -10.37 -26.10 -2.80
N LEU A 564 -9.89 -26.29 -4.04
CA LEU A 564 -8.49 -26.01 -4.40
C LEU A 564 -8.23 -24.53 -4.64
N GLU A 565 -9.26 -23.76 -4.95
CA GLU A 565 -9.19 -22.31 -4.98
C GLU A 565 -9.08 -21.68 -3.59
N ASP A 566 -9.45 -22.41 -2.54
CA ASP A 566 -9.38 -21.99 -1.15
C ASP A 566 -8.06 -22.38 -0.46
N ILE A 567 -7.14 -23.04 -1.17
CA ILE A 567 -5.83 -23.45 -0.64
C ILE A 567 -4.73 -22.72 -1.37
N TYR A 568 -3.78 -22.19 -0.60
CA TYR A 568 -2.58 -21.63 -1.20
C TYR A 568 -1.68 -22.76 -1.75
N PRO A 569 -1.27 -22.72 -3.04
CA PRO A 569 -0.37 -23.73 -3.57
C PRO A 569 0.96 -23.78 -2.84
N LEU A 570 1.43 -24.96 -2.46
CA LEU A 570 2.73 -25.17 -1.84
C LEU A 570 3.86 -24.70 -2.76
N LEU A 571 3.82 -25.08 -4.04
CA LEU A 571 4.77 -24.65 -5.07
C LEU A 571 4.04 -24.40 -6.39
N ALA A 572 4.59 -23.50 -7.19
CA ALA A 572 4.12 -23.24 -8.55
C ALA A 572 5.28 -22.78 -9.44
N SER A 573 5.13 -22.95 -10.76
CA SER A 573 6.09 -22.40 -11.73
C SER A 573 6.14 -20.88 -11.67
N ASP A 574 7.32 -20.30 -11.87
CA ASP A 574 7.52 -18.85 -11.89
C ASP A 574 6.71 -18.18 -13.01
N GLY A 575 6.09 -17.04 -12.69
CA GLY A 575 5.30 -16.26 -13.63
C GLY A 575 3.92 -16.84 -13.96
N LEU A 576 3.50 -17.92 -13.29
CA LEU A 576 2.20 -18.53 -13.50
C LEU A 576 1.08 -17.63 -12.95
N ILE A 577 0.12 -17.28 -13.81
CA ILE A 577 -1.07 -16.53 -13.37
C ILE A 577 -2.07 -17.53 -12.78
N ARG A 578 -2.49 -17.26 -11.56
CA ARG A 578 -3.48 -18.05 -10.81
C ARG A 578 -4.55 -17.09 -10.31
N LYS A 579 -5.80 -17.45 -10.53
CA LYS A 579 -6.95 -16.66 -10.06
C LYS A 579 -8.11 -17.55 -9.66
N VAL A 580 -8.86 -17.14 -8.68
CA VAL A 580 -10.17 -17.73 -8.41
C VAL A 580 -11.14 -17.23 -9.48
N GLN A 581 -11.79 -18.16 -10.15
CA GLN A 581 -12.74 -17.88 -11.22
C GLN A 581 -14.13 -18.35 -10.80
N ALA A 582 -15.10 -17.44 -10.87
CA ALA A 582 -16.50 -17.78 -10.71
C ALA A 582 -16.99 -18.62 -11.90
N MET A 583 -17.76 -19.68 -11.60
CA MET A 583 -18.31 -20.61 -12.57
C MET A 583 -19.84 -20.53 -12.56
N ASP A 584 -20.45 -20.56 -13.75
CA ASP A 584 -21.90 -20.47 -13.89
C ASP A 584 -22.55 -21.84 -13.81
N ASN A 585 -22.93 -22.25 -12.61
CA ASN A 585 -23.61 -23.51 -12.34
C ASN A 585 -25.06 -23.60 -12.90
N GLU A 586 -25.65 -22.48 -13.35
CA GLU A 586 -26.98 -22.45 -13.92
C GLU A 586 -26.98 -22.73 -15.43
N LYS A 587 -25.89 -22.31 -16.11
CA LYS A 587 -25.75 -22.50 -17.56
C LYS A 587 -24.98 -23.75 -17.96
N SER A 588 -24.46 -24.52 -17.01
CA SER A 588 -23.66 -25.70 -17.27
C SER A 588 -24.44 -26.98 -16.90
N ASP A 589 -24.24 -28.02 -17.71
CA ASP A 589 -24.78 -29.39 -17.39
C ASP A 589 -24.02 -30.03 -16.22
N SER A 590 -22.80 -29.56 -15.92
CA SER A 590 -21.98 -29.96 -14.76
C SER A 590 -21.89 -28.80 -13.76
N LYS A 591 -21.63 -29.13 -12.50
CA LYS A 591 -21.55 -28.13 -11.44
C LYS A 591 -20.21 -28.16 -10.77
N TRP A 592 -19.65 -26.96 -10.55
CA TRP A 592 -18.47 -26.75 -9.71
C TRP A 592 -18.88 -26.61 -8.25
N SER A 593 -18.11 -27.21 -7.37
CA SER A 593 -18.29 -26.99 -5.94
C SER A 593 -18.14 -25.50 -5.65
N MET A 594 -19.00 -24.94 -4.82
CA MET A 594 -19.03 -23.49 -4.51
C MET A 594 -19.14 -22.56 -5.73
N ALA A 595 -19.50 -23.08 -6.93
CA ALA A 595 -19.53 -22.34 -8.21
C ALA A 595 -18.24 -21.60 -8.53
N LYS A 596 -17.08 -22.18 -8.22
CA LYS A 596 -15.73 -21.58 -8.41
C LYS A 596 -14.72 -22.60 -8.85
N GLN A 597 -13.55 -22.12 -9.22
CA GLN A 597 -12.34 -22.93 -9.44
C GLN A 597 -11.09 -22.10 -9.29
N LEU A 598 -9.97 -22.74 -9.02
CA LEU A 598 -8.67 -22.16 -9.27
C LEU A 598 -8.34 -22.22 -10.77
N SER A 599 -8.38 -21.11 -11.47
CA SER A 599 -7.95 -20.99 -12.85
C SER A 599 -6.44 -20.78 -12.91
N VAL A 600 -5.75 -21.63 -13.69
CA VAL A 600 -4.30 -21.55 -13.88
C VAL A 600 -4.02 -21.27 -15.36
N GLU A 601 -3.44 -20.09 -15.63
CA GLU A 601 -3.07 -19.65 -16.96
C GLU A 601 -1.60 -20.06 -17.24
N ALA A 602 -1.39 -21.34 -17.55
CA ALA A 602 -0.10 -21.86 -17.95
C ALA A 602 0.25 -21.45 -19.38
N VAL A 603 1.53 -21.24 -19.64
CA VAL A 603 2.04 -20.77 -20.94
C VAL A 603 2.87 -21.81 -21.68
N LYS A 604 3.39 -22.83 -20.98
CA LYS A 604 4.29 -23.86 -21.55
C LYS A 604 4.15 -25.21 -20.87
N VAL A 605 4.69 -26.21 -21.54
CA VAL A 605 4.85 -27.57 -20.99
C VAL A 605 5.75 -27.52 -19.76
N LYS A 606 5.43 -28.31 -18.74
CA LYS A 606 6.03 -28.38 -17.41
C LYS A 606 5.66 -27.22 -16.45
N ASP A 607 4.81 -26.29 -16.85
CA ASP A 607 4.18 -25.42 -15.87
C ASP A 607 3.32 -26.24 -14.91
N TYR A 608 3.39 -25.94 -13.61
CA TYR A 608 2.72 -26.74 -12.58
C TYR A 608 2.27 -25.94 -11.37
N VAL A 609 1.34 -26.52 -10.63
CA VAL A 609 1.00 -26.14 -9.25
C VAL A 609 0.99 -27.37 -8.37
N SER A 610 1.36 -27.24 -7.10
CA SER A 610 1.26 -28.32 -6.11
C SER A 610 0.60 -27.85 -4.82
N PHE A 611 -0.06 -28.80 -4.12
CA PHE A 611 -0.77 -28.58 -2.88
C PHE A 611 -0.42 -29.68 -1.89
N ARG A 612 -0.37 -29.33 -0.59
CA ARG A 612 -0.12 -30.29 0.47
C ARG A 612 -1.33 -30.35 1.42
N PHE A 613 -1.76 -31.57 1.75
CA PHE A 613 -2.89 -31.84 2.65
C PHE A 613 -2.36 -32.61 3.85
N GLY A 614 -2.46 -32.00 5.04
CA GLY A 614 -1.97 -32.58 6.30
C GLY A 614 -2.94 -33.55 6.97
N GLU A 615 -2.47 -34.17 8.08
CA GLU A 615 -3.26 -35.04 9.00
C GLU A 615 -3.95 -36.25 8.35
N GLN A 616 -3.31 -36.84 7.34
CA GLN A 616 -3.80 -38.04 6.66
C GLN A 616 -3.01 -39.28 7.13
N TYR A 617 -3.63 -40.08 7.98
CA TYR A 617 -2.96 -41.23 8.63
C TYR A 617 -3.22 -42.56 7.96
N HIS A 618 -4.20 -42.63 7.05
CA HIS A 618 -4.64 -43.86 6.42
C HIS A 618 -4.78 -43.71 4.90
N PRO A 619 -4.71 -44.83 4.15
CA PRO A 619 -4.98 -44.82 2.71
C PRO A 619 -6.34 -44.18 2.42
N LYS A 620 -6.43 -43.34 1.40
CA LYS A 620 -7.65 -42.71 0.96
C LYS A 620 -7.87 -42.93 -0.54
N LYS A 621 -9.13 -43.12 -0.91
CA LYS A 621 -9.51 -42.96 -2.30
C LYS A 621 -9.54 -41.50 -2.65
N VAL A 622 -8.75 -41.07 -3.64
CA VAL A 622 -8.59 -39.67 -4.02
C VAL A 622 -9.38 -39.40 -5.29
N LEU A 623 -10.29 -38.41 -5.23
CA LEU A 623 -11.03 -37.90 -6.38
C LEU A 623 -10.66 -36.44 -6.60
N LEU A 624 -10.29 -36.08 -7.83
CA LEU A 624 -9.96 -34.71 -8.22
C LEU A 624 -11.04 -34.20 -9.17
N TYR A 625 -11.59 -33.03 -8.89
CA TYR A 625 -12.55 -32.34 -9.75
C TYR A 625 -11.81 -31.19 -10.47
N LEU A 626 -11.97 -31.13 -11.80
CA LEU A 626 -11.26 -30.19 -12.62
C LEU A 626 -12.04 -29.83 -13.89
N THR A 627 -11.73 -28.69 -14.46
CA THR A 627 -12.44 -28.14 -15.62
C THR A 627 -11.82 -28.62 -16.92
N THR A 628 -12.68 -29.08 -17.81
CA THR A 628 -12.36 -29.31 -19.22
C THR A 628 -12.89 -28.12 -20.04
N SER A 629 -12.12 -27.62 -21.04
CA SER A 629 -12.49 -26.47 -21.83
C SER A 629 -11.74 -26.41 -23.19
N PRO A 630 -12.16 -25.54 -24.14
CA PRO A 630 -11.46 -25.35 -25.42
C PRO A 630 -10.02 -24.82 -25.32
N VAL A 631 -9.62 -24.28 -24.16
CA VAL A 631 -8.28 -23.73 -23.89
C VAL A 631 -7.43 -24.64 -22.99
N SER A 632 -7.96 -25.80 -22.57
CA SER A 632 -7.31 -26.65 -21.57
C SER A 632 -6.17 -27.48 -22.13
N ALA A 633 -5.19 -27.72 -21.26
CA ALA A 633 -3.99 -28.51 -21.52
C ALA A 633 -4.23 -30.03 -21.42
N LYS A 634 -3.22 -30.82 -21.79
CA LYS A 634 -3.04 -32.18 -21.29
C LYS A 634 -2.22 -32.11 -20.01
N LEU A 635 -2.62 -32.87 -18.99
CA LEU A 635 -2.10 -32.78 -17.64
C LEU A 635 -1.46 -34.08 -17.18
N ASN A 636 -0.31 -33.98 -16.54
CA ASN A 636 0.23 -35.02 -15.68
C ASN A 636 -0.19 -34.72 -14.24
N ILE A 637 -0.73 -35.74 -13.58
CA ILE A 637 -1.21 -35.60 -12.21
C ILE A 637 -0.45 -36.57 -11.31
N TYR A 638 0.15 -36.00 -10.27
CA TYR A 638 0.99 -36.73 -9.32
C TYR A 638 0.35 -36.70 -7.94
N ILE A 639 0.45 -37.79 -7.20
CA ILE A 639 0.22 -37.87 -5.76
C ILE A 639 1.50 -38.36 -5.09
N ASN A 640 2.05 -37.61 -4.16
CA ASN A 640 3.30 -37.89 -3.47
C ASN A 640 4.43 -38.24 -4.45
N GLU A 641 4.66 -37.38 -5.43
CA GLU A 641 5.65 -37.51 -6.52
C GLU A 641 5.40 -38.68 -7.50
N LYS A 642 4.45 -39.55 -7.22
CA LYS A 642 4.08 -40.65 -8.11
C LYS A 642 3.12 -40.17 -9.19
N LEU A 643 3.46 -40.36 -10.46
CA LEU A 643 2.58 -40.09 -11.58
C LEU A 643 1.38 -41.05 -11.55
N ILE A 644 0.19 -40.51 -11.40
CA ILE A 644 -1.07 -41.27 -11.30
C ILE A 644 -1.86 -41.16 -12.61
N ALA A 645 -1.94 -40.00 -13.23
CA ALA A 645 -2.55 -39.82 -14.55
C ALA A 645 -1.53 -39.16 -15.50
N GLU A 646 -1.21 -39.84 -16.59
CA GLU A 646 -0.26 -39.36 -17.60
C GLU A 646 -1.00 -38.75 -18.79
N SER A 647 -0.63 -37.53 -19.16
CA SER A 647 -1.17 -36.82 -20.32
C SER A 647 -2.72 -36.80 -20.38
N TRP A 648 -3.39 -36.70 -19.23
CA TRP A 648 -4.84 -36.65 -19.21
C TRP A 648 -5.34 -35.41 -19.99
N ASP A 649 -6.20 -35.66 -20.98
CA ASP A 649 -6.64 -34.60 -21.89
C ASP A 649 -7.82 -33.83 -21.33
N ALA A 650 -7.55 -32.60 -20.86
CA ALA A 650 -8.56 -31.67 -20.36
C ALA A 650 -9.26 -30.86 -21.47
N TYR A 651 -8.95 -31.11 -22.75
CA TYR A 651 -9.67 -30.45 -23.84
C TYR A 651 -11.11 -30.93 -23.93
N SER A 652 -12.03 -29.99 -24.05
CA SER A 652 -13.42 -30.20 -24.41
C SER A 652 -13.91 -29.01 -25.25
N ASN A 653 -14.88 -29.22 -26.13
CA ASN A 653 -15.54 -28.15 -26.87
C ASN A 653 -16.55 -27.38 -26.02
N LYS A 654 -16.79 -27.81 -24.80
CA LYS A 654 -17.63 -27.15 -23.78
C LYS A 654 -16.79 -26.96 -22.50
N ILE A 655 -17.23 -26.00 -21.67
CA ILE A 655 -16.67 -25.84 -20.32
C ILE A 655 -17.48 -26.69 -19.38
N GLU A 656 -16.84 -27.71 -18.78
CA GLU A 656 -17.47 -28.69 -17.91
C GLU A 656 -16.56 -29.04 -16.74
N CYS A 657 -17.14 -29.22 -15.53
CA CYS A 657 -16.44 -29.84 -14.40
C CYS A 657 -16.48 -31.35 -14.53
N ARG A 658 -15.35 -32.02 -14.34
CA ARG A 658 -15.21 -33.47 -14.40
C ARG A 658 -14.52 -34.04 -13.18
N GLU A 659 -15.06 -35.16 -12.69
CA GLU A 659 -14.43 -35.98 -11.67
C GLU A 659 -13.35 -36.88 -12.32
N LEU A 660 -12.17 -36.90 -11.73
CA LEU A 660 -11.08 -37.80 -12.07
C LEU A 660 -10.78 -38.70 -10.84
N ASP A 661 -10.99 -39.99 -10.97
CA ASP A 661 -10.65 -40.97 -9.94
C ASP A 661 -9.16 -41.30 -9.98
N LEU A 662 -8.42 -40.87 -8.97
CA LEU A 662 -6.96 -41.09 -8.83
C LEU A 662 -6.68 -42.40 -8.05
N GLY A 663 -7.73 -43.19 -7.69
CA GLY A 663 -7.62 -44.48 -7.01
C GLY A 663 -7.22 -44.35 -5.53
N LEU A 664 -6.84 -45.50 -4.96
CA LEU A 664 -6.42 -45.60 -3.57
C LEU A 664 -4.97 -45.17 -3.44
N GLN A 665 -4.70 -44.12 -2.65
CA GLN A 665 -3.40 -43.58 -2.43
C GLN A 665 -2.95 -43.70 -0.97
N GLN A 666 -1.65 -43.87 -0.75
CA GLN A 666 -1.05 -43.92 0.59
C GLN A 666 -0.50 -42.54 0.95
N PRO A 667 -0.74 -42.03 2.18
CA PRO A 667 -0.10 -40.81 2.65
C PRO A 667 1.40 -41.04 2.83
N MET A 668 2.18 -39.99 2.61
CA MET A 668 3.63 -39.95 2.87
C MET A 668 3.88 -38.94 3.98
N ASN A 669 4.51 -39.39 5.07
CA ASN A 669 4.72 -38.55 6.27
C ASN A 669 3.41 -37.91 6.80
N ASN A 670 2.32 -38.69 6.83
CA ASN A 670 0.97 -38.26 7.21
C ASN A 670 0.39 -37.12 6.36
N THR A 671 0.85 -36.96 5.13
CA THR A 671 0.37 -35.95 4.19
C THR A 671 0.09 -36.55 2.81
N PHE A 672 -0.77 -35.87 2.04
CA PHE A 672 -0.82 -36.04 0.59
C PHE A 672 -0.29 -34.79 -0.08
N GLU A 673 0.48 -34.94 -1.15
CA GLU A 673 0.87 -33.85 -2.03
C GLU A 673 0.30 -34.10 -3.43
N LEU A 674 -0.58 -33.22 -3.90
CA LEU A 674 -1.07 -33.17 -5.27
C LEU A 674 -0.17 -32.25 -6.09
N ARG A 675 0.34 -32.69 -7.25
CA ARG A 675 0.94 -31.84 -8.26
C ARG A 675 0.21 -32.02 -9.58
N VAL A 676 -0.18 -30.91 -10.19
CA VAL A 676 -0.78 -30.87 -11.52
C VAL A 676 0.16 -30.12 -12.44
N GLU A 677 0.64 -30.80 -13.50
CA GLU A 677 1.67 -30.29 -14.42
C GLU A 677 1.17 -30.36 -15.86
N VAL A 678 1.48 -29.36 -16.67
CA VAL A 678 1.20 -29.35 -18.10
C VAL A 678 2.08 -30.35 -18.82
N ALA A 679 1.51 -31.41 -19.38
CA ALA A 679 2.18 -32.43 -20.20
C ALA A 679 2.23 -32.04 -21.67
N GLY A 680 1.30 -31.23 -22.14
CA GLY A 680 1.16 -30.80 -23.54
C GLY A 680 -0.20 -30.16 -23.78
N LYS A 681 -0.66 -30.18 -25.03
CA LYS A 681 -2.04 -29.79 -25.36
C LYS A 681 -2.63 -30.64 -26.46
N ASN A 682 -3.94 -30.68 -26.52
CA ASN A 682 -4.68 -31.26 -27.64
C ASN A 682 -4.47 -30.37 -28.90
N GLU A 683 -4.45 -30.96 -30.09
CA GLU A 683 -4.30 -30.23 -31.35
C GLU A 683 -5.39 -29.16 -31.55
N LYS A 684 -6.59 -29.40 -30.98
CA LYS A 684 -7.73 -28.48 -31.04
C LYS A 684 -7.72 -27.43 -29.93
N SER A 685 -6.86 -27.56 -28.92
CA SER A 685 -6.79 -26.61 -27.81
C SER A 685 -6.05 -25.34 -28.23
N SER A 686 -6.60 -24.18 -27.89
CA SER A 686 -5.99 -22.89 -28.15
C SER A 686 -4.95 -22.47 -27.07
N GLY A 687 -4.88 -23.17 -25.91
CA GLY A 687 -4.02 -22.78 -24.80
C GLY A 687 -3.43 -23.95 -24.01
N TYR A 688 -2.81 -23.62 -22.88
CA TYR A 688 -2.26 -24.54 -21.88
C TYR A 688 -2.93 -24.38 -20.52
N HIS A 689 -4.10 -23.73 -20.47
CA HIS A 689 -4.80 -23.43 -19.22
C HIS A 689 -5.36 -24.69 -18.58
N PHE A 690 -5.60 -24.65 -17.28
CA PHE A 690 -6.38 -25.67 -16.58
C PHE A 690 -7.11 -25.04 -15.37
N GLY A 691 -8.24 -25.62 -15.02
CA GLY A 691 -9.03 -25.22 -13.86
C GLY A 691 -9.13 -26.38 -12.87
N LEU A 692 -8.88 -26.08 -11.61
CA LEU A 692 -8.98 -27.02 -10.50
C LEU A 692 -10.14 -26.57 -9.59
N ASP A 693 -11.12 -27.45 -9.40
CA ASP A 693 -12.27 -27.21 -8.53
C ASP A 693 -11.95 -27.68 -7.10
N CYS A 694 -12.08 -28.94 -6.82
CA CYS A 694 -11.85 -29.48 -5.48
C CYS A 694 -11.21 -30.87 -5.50
N ILE A 695 -10.68 -31.29 -4.34
CA ILE A 695 -10.17 -32.63 -4.11
C ILE A 695 -10.92 -33.30 -2.94
N LEU A 696 -11.20 -34.56 -3.06
CA LEU A 696 -11.93 -35.33 -2.07
C LEU A 696 -11.17 -36.59 -1.65
N PHE A 697 -10.92 -36.72 -0.36
CA PHE A 697 -10.32 -37.92 0.26
C PHE A 697 -11.42 -38.77 0.93
N LYS A 698 -11.72 -39.92 0.35
CA LYS A 698 -12.73 -40.86 0.89
C LYS A 698 -12.06 -41.99 1.65
N ASP A 699 -12.63 -42.34 2.79
CA ASP A 699 -12.33 -43.63 3.43
C ASP A 699 -12.72 -44.78 2.52
N ASN A 700 -12.01 -45.88 2.61
CA ASN A 700 -12.23 -47.06 1.76
C ASN A 700 -13.47 -47.85 2.22
#